data_7d42391fe93ba4ed00ac28809666be03
#
_entry.id   7d42391fe93ba4ed00ac28809666be03
#
_cell.length_a   1.000
_cell.length_b   1.000
_cell.length_c   1.000
_cell.angle_alpha   90.00
_cell.angle_beta   90.00
_cell.angle_gamma   90.00
#
_symmetry.space_group_name_H-M   'P 1'
#
loop_
_entity.id
_entity.type
_entity.pdbx_description
1 polymer ?
#
loop_
_entity_poly.entity_id
_entity_poly.type
_entity_poly.pdbx_seq_one_letter_code
_entity_poly.pdbx_strand_id
1 'polypeptide(L)'
;MKYTYIALLLLTPLLWSQQQKPLYLNIIWHQHQPLYLDPAKDQLQGPWVRTHGTKDYYDMAALIGKYPKIHCTVNLTSSLLYQLDDYYVKRLKPFIDLRKNCIDVKRFLATWRGKTDPWIDLALKPTEDFTGDDLAILLSNPWNAFGISGVMMNRFPQYKALKEKYLQSGASSLSQQERREIKFWFYLAYFDPDFFDQRVNLTNGYTVDVRDLIRKQPDGSYILKKSVTENDCNRIIAETYKILSAIIPIHRRLMYHQDTHKGQIEIITTPFYHPILPLIYDSDLEKMCQPNDPVPSRFHFPQDADAQVEKAIAYYEQQFGGPPSGMWPAEGSVANDVLPIFSKDHINWIATDEKILTRSKPNSQMKYYPYYLQSDTSVKGVVVVFRDTELSDKIGFTYQNYHGEDAADDFIKNILKYASQEGQADRLVTVILDGENAWENYRYDNDGKEFLNALYSKLSILYESNVVKTVTVTEYLQGNSERNIPPHPPETIPKLQWLWPGSWINANFDTWIGEKEENQAWEYLLTARNDLEQSGVKAPDPKVSTPKKGTTSWFAYKAWESMYAAEGSDWFWWYGDDQTAPGGDKPFDLAFITLIKNVYNYAQQTGAEMPAREFLPVIQDDAGSSHQTQGAMAQSQKDMATILFQVDASKHQVPKAIYIVGNQDVLGNWTPNQIMMYDDGTHGDEIKSDGIWSIAVRVPFGIKVEYKYTNSGDEGVWVPSEEFPGNNREFMVPVKLTDTIKVLDKFGIK
;
A
#
# COMPACT_ATOMS: atom_id res chain seq x y z
N MET A 1 -30.46 -1.90 69.53
CA MET A 1 -29.25 -2.50 68.97
C MET A 1 -29.51 -3.98 68.71
N LYS A 2 -29.83 -4.29 67.46
CA LYS A 2 -29.88 -5.68 66.98
C LYS A 2 -29.14 -5.73 65.68
N TYR A 3 -27.98 -6.37 65.66
CA TYR A 3 -27.20 -6.67 64.46
C TYR A 3 -27.70 -7.97 63.88
N THR A 4 -28.29 -7.90 62.68
CA THR A 4 -28.68 -9.07 61.89
C THR A 4 -27.53 -9.35 60.89
N TYR A 5 -26.79 -10.44 61.12
CA TYR A 5 -25.81 -10.94 60.16
C TYR A 5 -26.53 -11.68 59.07
N ILE A 6 -26.45 -11.16 57.83
CA ILE A 6 -26.84 -11.89 56.63
C ILE A 6 -25.62 -12.69 56.17
N ALA A 7 -25.65 -14.00 56.39
CA ALA A 7 -24.70 -14.92 55.77
C ALA A 7 -25.01 -15.09 54.31
N LEU A 8 -24.18 -14.49 53.44
CA LEU A 8 -24.21 -14.70 52.00
C LEU A 8 -23.55 -16.06 51.72
N LEU A 9 -24.34 -17.06 51.44
CA LEU A 9 -23.90 -18.36 50.92
C LEU A 9 -23.36 -18.13 49.49
N LEU A 10 -22.04 -18.11 49.36
CA LEU A 10 -21.35 -18.24 48.10
C LEU A 10 -21.47 -19.69 47.61
N LEU A 11 -22.53 -20.01 46.90
CA LEU A 11 -22.60 -21.14 46.02
C LEU A 11 -21.79 -20.79 44.76
N THR A 12 -20.52 -21.12 44.75
CA THR A 12 -19.74 -21.18 43.50
C THR A 12 -20.22 -22.38 42.69
N PRO A 13 -20.83 -22.20 41.54
CA PRO A 13 -20.94 -23.31 40.64
C PRO A 13 -19.52 -23.62 40.12
N LEU A 14 -19.02 -24.81 40.41
CA LEU A 14 -17.96 -25.45 39.66
C LEU A 14 -18.49 -25.72 38.24
N LEU A 15 -18.65 -24.68 37.48
CA LEU A 15 -18.66 -24.76 36.04
C LEU A 15 -17.23 -25.12 35.64
N TRP A 16 -17.04 -26.30 35.11
CA TRP A 16 -15.93 -26.59 34.25
C TRP A 16 -15.97 -25.55 33.13
N SER A 17 -15.27 -24.45 33.27
CA SER A 17 -14.98 -23.59 32.16
C SER A 17 -14.07 -24.42 31.27
N GLN A 18 -14.59 -24.97 30.19
CA GLN A 18 -13.73 -25.27 29.05
C GLN A 18 -12.93 -23.99 28.82
N GLN A 19 -11.62 -24.08 29.02
CA GLN A 19 -10.73 -22.94 28.84
C GLN A 19 -10.87 -22.51 27.38
N GLN A 20 -11.54 -21.38 27.19
CA GLN A 20 -11.81 -20.87 25.82
C GLN A 20 -10.48 -20.73 25.11
N LYS A 21 -10.33 -21.39 23.97
CA LYS A 21 -9.11 -21.28 23.17
C LYS A 21 -8.95 -19.84 22.68
N PRO A 22 -7.74 -19.27 22.71
CA PRO A 22 -7.51 -17.93 22.20
C PRO A 22 -7.77 -17.88 20.70
N LEU A 23 -8.18 -16.71 20.21
CA LEU A 23 -8.12 -16.38 18.80
C LEU A 23 -6.69 -16.00 18.44
N TYR A 24 -6.16 -16.54 17.36
CA TYR A 24 -4.88 -16.09 16.80
C TYR A 24 -5.13 -15.02 15.73
N LEU A 25 -4.33 -13.97 15.78
CA LEU A 25 -4.38 -12.85 14.84
C LEU A 25 -3.01 -12.69 14.20
N ASN A 26 -2.93 -12.86 12.89
CA ASN A 26 -1.77 -12.48 12.10
C ASN A 26 -2.03 -11.16 11.40
N ILE A 27 -1.09 -10.23 11.51
CA ILE A 27 -1.11 -8.96 10.77
C ILE A 27 0.09 -8.98 9.83
N ILE A 28 -0.16 -8.81 8.56
CA ILE A 28 0.88 -8.70 7.52
C ILE A 28 0.92 -7.26 7.02
N TRP A 29 2.00 -6.55 7.29
CA TRP A 29 2.29 -5.24 6.74
C TRP A 29 3.08 -5.43 5.44
N HIS A 30 2.42 -5.19 4.29
CA HIS A 30 3.07 -5.23 3.00
C HIS A 30 3.79 -3.90 2.74
N GLN A 31 5.10 -3.94 2.55
CA GLN A 31 5.93 -2.77 2.23
C GLN A 31 6.57 -2.96 0.87
N HIS A 32 6.16 -2.12 -0.07
CA HIS A 32 6.52 -2.23 -1.47
C HIS A 32 6.74 -0.85 -2.10
N GLN A 33 7.68 -0.80 -3.03
CA GLN A 33 7.83 0.30 -3.97
C GLN A 33 8.19 -0.24 -5.35
N PRO A 34 7.56 0.30 -6.40
CA PRO A 34 7.95 0.02 -7.79
C PRO A 34 9.45 0.19 -8.02
N LEU A 35 9.98 -0.46 -9.04
CA LEU A 35 11.36 -0.21 -9.44
C LEU A 35 11.45 1.12 -10.20
N TYR A 36 11.79 2.19 -9.50
CA TYR A 36 11.97 3.52 -10.11
C TYR A 36 13.26 3.67 -10.91
N LEU A 37 14.03 2.61 -11.08
CA LEU A 37 15.32 2.65 -11.72
C LEU A 37 15.21 2.76 -13.24
N ASP A 38 15.82 3.82 -13.81
CA ASP A 38 16.24 3.83 -15.21
C ASP A 38 17.64 3.17 -15.27
N PRO A 39 17.74 1.91 -15.73
CA PRO A 39 19.01 1.19 -15.72
C PRO A 39 20.04 1.75 -16.69
N ALA A 40 19.63 2.46 -17.74
CA ALA A 40 20.53 3.09 -18.70
C ALA A 40 21.23 4.32 -18.10
N LYS A 41 20.47 5.12 -17.33
CA LYS A 41 21.01 6.29 -16.61
C LYS A 41 21.66 5.91 -15.28
N ASP A 42 21.37 4.71 -14.75
CA ASP A 42 21.74 4.29 -13.39
C ASP A 42 21.20 5.26 -12.32
N GLN A 43 19.95 5.69 -12.50
CA GLN A 43 19.28 6.72 -11.71
C GLN A 43 17.85 6.30 -11.35
N LEU A 44 17.45 6.58 -10.11
CA LEU A 44 16.05 6.48 -9.72
C LEU A 44 15.25 7.67 -10.29
N GLN A 45 14.06 7.40 -10.82
CA GLN A 45 13.20 8.42 -11.38
C GLN A 45 12.25 9.01 -10.33
N GLY A 46 11.93 8.26 -9.26
CA GLY A 46 11.03 8.65 -8.19
C GLY A 46 11.70 8.71 -6.81
N PRO A 47 11.19 9.54 -5.88
CA PRO A 47 11.74 9.72 -4.53
C PRO A 47 11.14 8.78 -3.47
N TRP A 48 10.15 7.96 -3.83
CA TRP A 48 9.21 7.34 -2.89
C TRP A 48 9.87 6.33 -1.95
N VAL A 49 10.88 5.59 -2.40
CA VAL A 49 11.67 4.73 -1.50
C VAL A 49 12.29 5.53 -0.36
N ARG A 50 12.77 6.73 -0.63
CA ARG A 50 13.35 7.62 0.39
C ARG A 50 12.28 8.21 1.30
N THR A 51 11.19 8.70 0.73
CA THR A 51 10.12 9.35 1.49
C THR A 51 9.46 8.39 2.47
N HIS A 52 9.00 7.22 2.00
CA HIS A 52 8.46 6.18 2.88
C HIS A 52 9.53 5.56 3.79
N GLY A 53 10.78 5.54 3.36
CA GLY A 53 11.89 5.08 4.20
C GLY A 53 12.11 5.93 5.45
N THR A 54 11.89 7.24 5.37
CA THR A 54 12.01 8.16 6.51
C THR A 54 10.72 8.27 7.33
N LYS A 55 9.58 7.88 6.78
CA LYS A 55 8.27 7.98 7.40
C LYS A 55 7.83 6.65 8.03
N ASP A 56 7.82 5.55 7.25
CA ASP A 56 7.10 4.32 7.60
C ASP A 56 8.02 3.14 7.95
N TYR A 57 8.97 2.80 7.09
CA TYR A 57 9.64 1.49 7.15
C TYR A 57 10.49 1.26 8.40
N TYR A 58 11.13 2.30 8.93
CA TYR A 58 11.82 2.20 10.21
C TYR A 58 10.85 2.23 11.38
N ASP A 59 9.89 3.15 11.35
CA ASP A 59 9.02 3.42 12.49
C ASP A 59 8.07 2.27 12.77
N MET A 60 7.41 1.70 11.79
CA MET A 60 6.49 0.59 11.97
C MET A 60 7.16 -0.59 12.71
N ALA A 61 8.38 -0.95 12.31
CA ALA A 61 9.15 -1.97 13.01
C ALA A 61 9.56 -1.52 14.42
N ALA A 62 10.01 -0.27 14.58
CA ALA A 62 10.39 0.27 15.88
C ALA A 62 9.21 0.32 16.86
N LEU A 63 8.01 0.62 16.35
CA LEU A 63 6.78 0.64 17.14
C LEU A 63 6.42 -0.76 17.65
N ILE A 64 6.46 -1.78 16.79
CA ILE A 64 6.26 -3.18 17.21
C ILE A 64 7.22 -3.55 18.34
N GLY A 65 8.48 -3.12 18.25
CA GLY A 65 9.47 -3.37 19.30
C GLY A 65 9.16 -2.74 20.67
N LYS A 66 8.25 -1.75 20.74
CA LYS A 66 7.74 -1.18 22.00
C LYS A 66 6.73 -2.10 22.72
N TYR A 67 6.13 -3.06 22.00
CA TYR A 67 5.06 -3.94 22.47
C TYR A 67 5.50 -5.42 22.43
N PRO A 68 6.19 -5.95 23.45
CA PRO A 68 6.81 -7.29 23.40
C PRO A 68 5.83 -8.46 23.21
N LYS A 69 4.54 -8.24 23.41
CA LYS A 69 3.49 -9.25 23.21
C LYS A 69 2.98 -9.32 21.78
N ILE A 70 3.28 -8.30 20.99
CA ILE A 70 2.85 -8.20 19.58
C ILE A 70 3.85 -8.92 18.71
N HIS A 71 3.36 -9.91 17.96
CA HIS A 71 4.06 -10.57 16.89
C HIS A 71 3.29 -10.32 15.59
N CYS A 72 3.97 -10.05 14.52
CA CYS A 72 3.37 -9.81 13.20
C CYS A 72 4.32 -10.25 12.07
N THR A 73 3.82 -10.20 10.86
CA THR A 73 4.59 -10.45 9.64
C THR A 73 4.83 -9.11 8.93
N VAL A 74 6.03 -8.90 8.40
CA VAL A 74 6.35 -7.77 7.54
C VAL A 74 6.86 -8.31 6.21
N ASN A 75 6.17 -7.98 5.14
CA ASN A 75 6.63 -8.26 3.80
C ASN A 75 7.49 -7.09 3.32
N LEU A 76 8.75 -7.35 3.00
CA LEU A 76 9.68 -6.39 2.43
C LEU A 76 10.01 -6.83 1.01
N THR A 77 9.53 -6.11 0.00
CA THR A 77 9.78 -6.49 -1.38
C THR A 77 11.24 -6.32 -1.76
N SER A 78 11.73 -7.22 -2.59
CA SER A 78 13.12 -7.19 -3.05
C SER A 78 13.43 -5.94 -3.85
N SER A 79 12.50 -5.43 -4.65
CA SER A 79 12.62 -4.17 -5.40
C SER A 79 12.81 -2.96 -4.49
N LEU A 80 12.04 -2.89 -3.40
CA LEU A 80 12.20 -1.85 -2.37
C LEU A 80 13.58 -1.92 -1.71
N LEU A 81 13.96 -3.09 -1.19
CA LEU A 81 15.22 -3.28 -0.48
C LEU A 81 16.44 -3.05 -1.36
N TYR A 82 16.36 -3.44 -2.64
CA TYR A 82 17.43 -3.20 -3.61
C TYR A 82 17.66 -1.70 -3.83
N GLN A 83 16.61 -0.93 -4.03
CA GLN A 83 16.71 0.52 -4.20
C GLN A 83 17.20 1.20 -2.92
N LEU A 84 16.68 0.81 -1.76
CA LEU A 84 17.07 1.34 -0.46
C LEU A 84 18.57 1.12 -0.19
N ASP A 85 19.04 -0.11 -0.36
CA ASP A 85 20.42 -0.49 -0.02
C ASP A 85 21.43 0.05 -1.05
N ASP A 86 21.19 -0.19 -2.35
CA ASP A 86 22.16 0.15 -3.40
C ASP A 86 22.19 1.65 -3.73
N TYR A 87 21.01 2.30 -3.83
CA TYR A 87 20.93 3.68 -4.32
C TYR A 87 21.02 4.72 -3.23
N TYR A 88 20.58 4.41 -2.01
CA TYR A 88 20.67 5.35 -0.90
C TYR A 88 21.76 4.97 0.09
N VAL A 89 21.68 3.79 0.71
CA VAL A 89 22.60 3.47 1.83
C VAL A 89 24.04 3.34 1.34
N LYS A 90 24.32 2.50 0.34
CA LYS A 90 25.69 2.27 -0.16
C LYS A 90 26.27 3.49 -0.85
N ARG A 91 25.48 4.23 -1.65
CA ARG A 91 25.97 5.40 -2.39
C ARG A 91 26.24 6.60 -1.49
N LEU A 92 25.44 6.83 -0.45
CA LEU A 92 25.61 7.95 0.48
C LEU A 92 26.71 7.68 1.52
N LYS A 93 26.80 6.44 2.02
CA LYS A 93 27.66 6.05 3.13
C LYS A 93 29.10 6.61 3.09
N PRO A 94 29.87 6.53 1.97
CA PRO A 94 31.28 6.98 1.93
C PRO A 94 31.47 8.49 2.06
N PHE A 95 30.38 9.26 1.97
CA PHE A 95 30.39 10.72 1.93
C PHE A 95 29.76 11.37 3.16
N ILE A 96 29.12 10.58 4.03
CA ILE A 96 28.51 11.09 5.25
C ILE A 96 29.55 11.29 6.35
N ASP A 97 29.65 12.52 6.86
CA ASP A 97 30.40 12.86 8.06
C ASP A 97 29.44 12.92 9.27
N LEU A 98 29.36 11.84 10.02
CA LEU A 98 28.47 11.71 11.18
C LEU A 98 28.83 12.66 12.32
N ARG A 99 30.09 13.10 12.43
CA ARG A 99 30.52 14.03 13.49
C ARG A 99 30.04 15.44 13.21
N LYS A 100 30.10 15.85 11.93
CA LYS A 100 29.60 17.15 11.48
C LYS A 100 28.11 17.11 11.11
N ASN A 101 27.53 15.93 11.05
CA ASN A 101 26.15 15.68 10.62
C ASN A 101 25.86 16.29 9.24
N CYS A 102 26.66 15.98 8.26
CA CYS A 102 26.56 16.49 6.90
C CYS A 102 27.13 15.48 5.88
N ILE A 103 26.90 15.76 4.59
CA ILE A 103 27.53 15.03 3.48
C ILE A 103 28.64 15.87 2.84
N ASP A 104 29.72 15.24 2.39
CA ASP A 104 30.74 15.86 1.55
C ASP A 104 30.18 16.07 0.12
N VAL A 105 29.54 17.19 -0.11
CA VAL A 105 28.83 17.54 -1.34
C VAL A 105 29.74 17.42 -2.56
N LYS A 106 30.98 17.96 -2.48
CA LYS A 106 31.91 17.98 -3.61
C LYS A 106 32.28 16.58 -4.06
N ARG A 107 32.67 15.72 -3.12
CA ARG A 107 33.01 14.33 -3.43
C ARG A 107 31.81 13.51 -3.86
N PHE A 108 30.65 13.69 -3.23
CA PHE A 108 29.43 12.98 -3.59
C PHE A 108 29.00 13.32 -5.01
N LEU A 109 28.85 14.59 -5.35
CA LEU A 109 28.41 15.02 -6.69
C LEU A 109 29.46 14.68 -7.77
N ALA A 110 30.75 14.64 -7.44
CA ALA A 110 31.77 14.17 -8.38
C ALA A 110 31.63 12.68 -8.73
N THR A 111 31.04 11.88 -7.84
CA THR A 111 30.91 10.42 -8.01
C THR A 111 29.50 10.01 -8.48
N TRP A 112 28.46 10.60 -7.91
CA TRP A 112 27.08 10.11 -8.01
C TRP A 112 26.05 11.12 -8.52
N ARG A 113 26.47 12.31 -9.03
CA ARG A 113 25.51 13.24 -9.64
C ARG A 113 24.70 12.55 -10.72
N GLY A 114 23.36 12.68 -10.65
CA GLY A 114 22.43 12.06 -11.57
C GLY A 114 22.37 10.52 -11.47
N LYS A 115 22.79 9.94 -10.34
CA LYS A 115 22.83 8.48 -10.13
C LYS A 115 22.26 8.03 -8.80
N THR A 116 21.49 8.87 -8.15
CA THR A 116 20.63 8.57 -7.00
C THR A 116 19.21 9.01 -7.36
N ASP A 117 18.43 9.56 -6.46
CA ASP A 117 17.22 10.26 -6.87
C ASP A 117 17.57 11.74 -7.22
N PRO A 118 16.91 12.38 -8.20
CA PRO A 118 17.22 13.75 -8.62
C PRO A 118 17.08 14.78 -7.49
N TRP A 119 16.24 14.51 -6.50
CA TRP A 119 16.00 15.44 -5.39
C TRP A 119 17.17 15.48 -4.39
N ILE A 120 18.03 14.45 -4.33
CA ILE A 120 19.30 14.53 -3.57
C ILE A 120 20.23 15.56 -4.19
N ASP A 121 20.40 15.52 -5.51
CA ASP A 121 21.20 16.51 -6.22
C ASP A 121 20.66 17.92 -6.02
N LEU A 122 19.32 18.11 -6.10
CA LEU A 122 18.66 19.38 -5.84
C LEU A 122 18.85 19.86 -4.40
N ALA A 123 18.71 18.98 -3.40
CA ALA A 123 18.91 19.35 -2.01
C ALA A 123 20.33 19.86 -1.74
N LEU A 124 21.32 19.29 -2.43
CA LEU A 124 22.72 19.62 -2.28
C LEU A 124 23.20 20.80 -3.17
N LYS A 125 22.41 21.17 -4.18
CA LYS A 125 22.70 22.32 -5.06
C LYS A 125 22.25 23.62 -4.41
N PRO A 126 23.12 24.66 -4.30
CA PRO A 126 22.69 25.98 -3.84
C PRO A 126 21.54 26.54 -4.67
N THR A 127 20.55 27.13 -4.04
CA THR A 127 19.35 27.64 -4.77
C THR A 127 19.66 28.82 -5.68
N GLU A 128 20.74 29.55 -5.45
CA GLU A 128 21.25 30.58 -6.35
C GLU A 128 21.72 30.05 -7.70
N ASP A 129 22.12 28.76 -7.74
CA ASP A 129 22.61 28.07 -8.93
C ASP A 129 21.50 27.28 -9.66
N PHE A 130 20.23 27.38 -9.24
CA PHE A 130 19.11 26.65 -9.84
C PHE A 130 18.87 27.13 -11.27
N THR A 131 18.79 26.17 -12.18
CA THR A 131 18.39 26.35 -13.57
C THR A 131 16.88 26.20 -13.74
N GLY A 132 16.37 26.43 -14.98
CA GLY A 132 14.97 26.14 -15.30
C GLY A 132 14.61 24.67 -15.11
N ASP A 133 15.52 23.77 -15.47
CA ASP A 133 15.32 22.32 -15.30
C ASP A 133 15.26 21.90 -13.83
N ASP A 134 16.11 22.51 -12.97
CA ASP A 134 16.05 22.27 -11.53
C ASP A 134 14.69 22.70 -10.93
N LEU A 135 14.19 23.86 -11.39
CA LEU A 135 12.88 24.33 -10.96
C LEU A 135 11.74 23.45 -11.51
N ALA A 136 11.87 22.95 -12.72
CA ALA A 136 10.90 22.00 -13.27
C ALA A 136 10.85 20.70 -12.45
N ILE A 137 11.99 20.13 -12.11
CA ILE A 137 12.06 18.94 -11.24
C ILE A 137 11.45 19.24 -9.86
N LEU A 138 11.75 20.39 -9.27
CA LEU A 138 11.27 20.74 -7.92
C LEU A 138 9.77 21.00 -7.87
N LEU A 139 9.19 21.67 -8.89
CA LEU A 139 7.87 22.28 -8.82
C LEU A 139 6.82 21.72 -9.78
N SER A 140 7.22 21.19 -10.93
CA SER A 140 6.31 20.81 -12.02
C SER A 140 6.49 19.37 -12.54
N ASN A 141 7.50 18.65 -12.09
CA ASN A 141 7.61 17.21 -12.33
C ASN A 141 6.37 16.51 -11.75
N PRO A 142 5.82 15.46 -12.34
CA PRO A 142 4.71 14.69 -11.76
C PRO A 142 4.96 14.30 -10.30
N TRP A 143 6.20 13.97 -9.96
CA TRP A 143 6.63 13.66 -8.58
C TRP A 143 7.35 14.84 -7.91
N ASN A 144 6.81 16.04 -8.07
CA ASN A 144 7.40 17.27 -7.54
C ASN A 144 7.29 17.39 -6.01
N ALA A 145 7.95 18.40 -5.47
CA ALA A 145 7.98 18.65 -4.02
C ALA A 145 6.58 18.90 -3.42
N PHE A 146 5.56 19.24 -4.19
CA PHE A 146 4.20 19.47 -3.72
C PHE A 146 3.27 18.24 -3.89
N GLY A 147 3.80 17.09 -4.33
CA GLY A 147 3.08 15.83 -4.53
C GLY A 147 2.71 15.09 -3.23
N ILE A 148 2.83 15.72 -2.09
CA ILE A 148 2.43 15.19 -0.77
C ILE A 148 0.91 15.29 -0.60
N SER A 149 0.30 14.34 0.13
CA SER A 149 -1.14 14.33 0.36
C SER A 149 -1.65 15.62 0.99
N GLY A 150 -2.91 16.00 0.70
CA GLY A 150 -3.52 17.18 1.28
C GLY A 150 -3.60 17.11 2.82
N VAL A 151 -3.83 15.92 3.36
CA VAL A 151 -3.89 15.68 4.81
C VAL A 151 -2.52 15.93 5.44
N MET A 152 -1.45 15.35 4.89
CA MET A 152 -0.08 15.63 5.34
C MET A 152 0.28 17.12 5.20
N MET A 153 -0.05 17.74 4.05
CA MET A 153 0.26 19.14 3.79
C MET A 153 -0.34 20.08 4.85
N ASN A 154 -1.54 19.78 5.34
CA ASN A 154 -2.20 20.57 6.37
C ASN A 154 -1.43 20.59 7.71
N ARG A 155 -0.57 19.59 7.95
CA ARG A 155 0.29 19.56 9.15
C ARG A 155 1.44 20.58 9.10
N PHE A 156 1.73 21.14 7.91
CA PHE A 156 2.86 22.04 7.63
C PHE A 156 2.39 23.35 7.00
N PRO A 157 1.79 24.29 7.77
CA PRO A 157 1.15 25.50 7.22
C PRO A 157 2.09 26.39 6.40
N GLN A 158 3.39 26.46 6.75
CA GLN A 158 4.36 27.21 5.95
C GLN A 158 4.61 26.55 4.59
N TYR A 159 4.67 25.22 4.53
CA TYR A 159 4.83 24.47 3.28
C TYR A 159 3.59 24.61 2.40
N LYS A 160 2.39 24.54 3.01
CA LYS A 160 1.12 24.75 2.33
C LYS A 160 1.05 26.15 1.70
N ALA A 161 1.44 27.18 2.43
CA ALA A 161 1.46 28.57 1.94
C ALA A 161 2.40 28.75 0.73
N LEU A 162 3.55 28.03 0.71
CA LEU A 162 4.46 28.02 -0.44
C LEU A 162 3.83 27.36 -1.67
N LYS A 163 3.11 26.24 -1.49
CA LYS A 163 2.34 25.58 -2.56
C LYS A 163 1.26 26.50 -3.12
N GLU A 164 0.47 27.11 -2.25
CA GLU A 164 -0.60 28.04 -2.64
C GLU A 164 -0.04 29.24 -3.42
N LYS A 165 1.06 29.84 -2.95
CA LYS A 165 1.75 30.93 -3.66
C LYS A 165 2.23 30.52 -5.06
N TYR A 166 2.81 29.33 -5.16
CA TYR A 166 3.24 28.77 -6.45
C TYR A 166 2.06 28.57 -7.41
N LEU A 167 0.97 27.98 -6.94
CA LEU A 167 -0.22 27.73 -7.76
C LEU A 167 -0.89 29.02 -8.22
N GLN A 168 -0.87 30.08 -7.39
CA GLN A 168 -1.47 31.38 -7.72
C GLN A 168 -0.59 32.23 -8.67
N SER A 169 0.72 32.18 -8.53
CA SER A 169 1.62 33.17 -9.14
C SER A 169 2.84 32.57 -9.88
N GLY A 170 2.93 31.26 -9.96
CA GLY A 170 3.98 30.53 -10.68
C GLY A 170 5.36 30.56 -10.03
N ALA A 171 6.31 29.88 -10.63
CA ALA A 171 7.67 29.69 -10.11
C ALA A 171 8.48 30.99 -9.99
N SER A 172 8.18 32.01 -10.80
CA SER A 172 8.86 33.32 -10.77
C SER A 172 8.51 34.14 -9.51
N SER A 173 7.38 33.85 -8.86
CA SER A 173 6.97 34.51 -7.62
C SER A 173 7.79 34.08 -6.40
N LEU A 174 8.44 32.93 -6.48
CA LEU A 174 9.20 32.35 -5.39
C LEU A 174 10.61 32.94 -5.30
N SER A 175 10.94 33.54 -4.14
CA SER A 175 12.29 33.99 -3.82
C SER A 175 13.26 32.82 -3.68
N GLN A 176 14.56 33.09 -3.69
CA GLN A 176 15.59 32.06 -3.44
C GLN A 176 15.41 31.37 -2.09
N GLN A 177 15.03 32.12 -1.06
CA GLN A 177 14.78 31.58 0.28
C GLN A 177 13.58 30.61 0.26
N GLU A 178 12.48 30.98 -0.39
CA GLU A 178 11.29 30.12 -0.51
C GLU A 178 11.57 28.83 -1.31
N ARG A 179 12.35 28.93 -2.39
CA ARG A 179 12.81 27.72 -3.15
C ARG A 179 13.67 26.79 -2.28
N ARG A 180 14.52 27.36 -1.42
CA ARG A 180 15.32 26.63 -0.43
C ARG A 180 14.44 25.94 0.60
N GLU A 181 13.43 26.64 1.10
CA GLU A 181 12.46 26.07 2.03
C GLU A 181 11.63 24.95 1.39
N ILE A 182 11.20 25.07 0.12
CA ILE A 182 10.48 24.01 -0.60
C ILE A 182 11.34 22.75 -0.71
N LYS A 183 12.58 22.84 -1.18
CA LYS A 183 13.45 21.65 -1.27
C LYS A 183 13.75 21.02 0.08
N PHE A 184 13.80 21.81 1.15
CA PHE A 184 14.00 21.33 2.50
C PHE A 184 12.76 20.64 3.06
N TRP A 185 11.57 21.26 2.87
CA TRP A 185 10.29 20.68 3.28
C TRP A 185 10.03 19.34 2.62
N PHE A 186 10.42 19.16 1.36
CA PHE A 186 10.25 17.90 0.64
C PHE A 186 11.00 16.72 1.29
N TYR A 187 11.98 16.99 2.12
CA TYR A 187 12.60 15.99 2.98
C TYR A 187 11.93 15.93 4.34
N LEU A 188 11.85 17.07 5.00
CA LEU A 188 11.45 17.12 6.41
C LEU A 188 9.99 16.67 6.61
N ALA A 189 9.08 17.03 5.70
CA ALA A 189 7.67 16.67 5.82
C ALA A 189 7.43 15.14 5.79
N TYR A 190 8.35 14.38 5.21
CA TYR A 190 8.32 12.92 5.20
C TYR A 190 9.13 12.26 6.33
N PHE A 191 9.52 13.01 7.34
CA PHE A 191 10.06 12.40 8.55
C PHE A 191 8.91 11.97 9.44
N ASP A 192 9.04 10.77 10.01
CA ASP A 192 8.10 10.28 11.01
C ASP A 192 7.96 11.28 12.16
N PRO A 193 6.75 11.49 12.70
CA PRO A 193 6.50 12.46 13.78
C PRO A 193 7.38 12.29 15.03
N ASP A 194 7.80 11.07 15.35
CA ASP A 194 8.68 10.82 16.50
C ASP A 194 10.01 11.58 16.37
N PHE A 195 10.52 11.80 15.13
CA PHE A 195 11.74 12.57 14.91
C PHE A 195 11.57 14.08 15.17
N PHE A 196 10.33 14.59 15.09
CA PHE A 196 10.04 15.99 15.41
C PHE A 196 9.92 16.22 16.91
N ASP A 197 9.27 15.29 17.59
CA ASP A 197 8.86 15.46 18.98
C ASP A 197 9.98 15.06 19.96
N GLN A 198 10.88 14.16 19.56
CA GLN A 198 11.93 13.64 20.43
C GLN A 198 13.25 13.38 19.70
N ARG A 199 14.30 13.19 20.49
CA ARG A 199 15.57 12.62 20.01
C ARG A 199 15.44 11.11 19.91
N VAL A 200 15.69 10.54 18.74
CA VAL A 200 15.54 9.11 18.50
C VAL A 200 16.90 8.44 18.30
N ASN A 201 17.22 7.46 19.13
CA ASN A 201 18.38 6.59 18.96
C ASN A 201 17.98 5.39 18.07
N LEU A 202 18.59 5.30 16.90
CA LEU A 202 18.31 4.28 15.91
C LEU A 202 19.06 2.97 16.21
N THR A 203 18.56 1.88 15.64
CA THR A 203 19.13 0.53 15.82
C THR A 203 20.56 0.39 15.31
N ASN A 204 20.95 1.17 14.30
CA ASN A 204 22.31 1.21 13.76
C ASN A 204 23.31 2.03 14.62
N GLY A 205 22.87 2.51 15.79
CA GLY A 205 23.67 3.28 16.72
C GLY A 205 23.73 4.79 16.42
N TYR A 206 23.06 5.26 15.37
CA TYR A 206 22.98 6.69 15.07
C TYR A 206 21.85 7.34 15.85
N THR A 207 21.87 8.66 15.92
CA THR A 207 20.85 9.47 16.56
C THR A 207 20.32 10.49 15.57
N VAL A 208 18.99 10.59 15.45
CA VAL A 208 18.30 11.64 14.73
C VAL A 208 17.77 12.67 15.73
N ASP A 209 18.02 13.94 15.45
CA ASP A 209 17.50 15.05 16.26
C ASP A 209 17.34 16.28 15.35
N VAL A 210 16.10 16.59 15.01
CA VAL A 210 15.75 17.76 14.16
C VAL A 210 14.94 18.80 14.91
N ARG A 211 14.82 18.70 16.23
CA ARG A 211 14.02 19.59 17.08
C ARG A 211 14.51 21.05 17.11
N ASP A 212 15.74 21.31 16.70
CA ASP A 212 16.24 22.69 16.51
C ASP A 212 15.74 23.34 15.22
N LEU A 213 15.24 22.53 14.25
CA LEU A 213 14.74 22.96 12.94
C LEU A 213 13.25 23.20 12.95
N ILE A 214 12.49 22.39 13.69
CA ILE A 214 11.04 22.32 13.64
C ILE A 214 10.43 22.38 15.06
N ARG A 215 9.22 22.86 15.18
CA ARG A 215 8.44 22.82 16.44
C ARG A 215 6.96 22.56 16.17
N LYS A 216 6.35 21.80 17.07
CA LYS A 216 4.90 21.59 17.12
C LYS A 216 4.19 22.82 17.67
N GLN A 217 3.06 23.17 17.07
CA GLN A 217 2.16 24.22 17.51
C GLN A 217 1.06 23.64 18.42
N PRO A 218 0.32 24.47 19.17
CA PRO A 218 -0.79 24.00 20.00
C PRO A 218 -1.92 23.29 19.22
N ASP A 219 -2.09 23.60 17.93
CA ASP A 219 -3.05 22.96 17.04
C ASP A 219 -2.56 21.66 16.43
N GLY A 220 -1.38 21.18 16.81
CA GLY A 220 -0.76 19.96 16.30
C GLY A 220 0.06 20.15 15.03
N SER A 221 -0.01 21.29 14.36
CA SER A 221 0.79 21.59 13.16
C SER A 221 2.28 21.83 13.49
N TYR A 222 3.12 21.80 12.47
CA TYR A 222 4.57 21.97 12.61
C TYR A 222 5.07 23.14 11.78
N ILE A 223 5.94 23.97 12.37
CA ILE A 223 6.58 25.11 11.72
C ILE A 223 8.10 25.10 11.90
N LEU A 224 8.82 25.69 10.96
CA LEU A 224 10.26 25.91 11.08
C LEU A 224 10.56 26.89 12.22
N LYS A 225 11.61 26.63 12.97
CA LYS A 225 12.08 27.51 14.07
C LYS A 225 12.96 28.65 13.57
N LYS A 226 13.51 28.52 12.35
CA LYS A 226 14.44 29.48 11.74
C LYS A 226 14.35 29.41 10.23
N SER A 227 14.86 30.42 9.54
CA SER A 227 15.08 30.36 8.10
C SER A 227 16.05 29.24 7.74
N VAL A 228 15.71 28.46 6.72
CA VAL A 228 16.52 27.33 6.22
C VAL A 228 17.77 27.85 5.50
N THR A 229 18.91 27.28 5.80
CA THR A 229 20.17 27.52 5.12
C THR A 229 20.55 26.33 4.21
N GLU A 230 21.53 26.53 3.30
CA GLU A 230 22.07 25.42 2.50
C GLU A 230 22.75 24.36 3.38
N ASN A 231 23.30 24.75 4.53
CA ASN A 231 23.83 23.80 5.51
C ASN A 231 22.73 22.95 6.15
N ASP A 232 21.52 23.50 6.36
CA ASP A 232 20.39 22.73 6.85
C ASP A 232 19.90 21.73 5.77
N CYS A 233 19.93 22.12 4.49
CA CYS A 233 19.65 21.21 3.37
C CYS A 233 20.69 20.08 3.26
N ASN A 234 21.95 20.38 3.48
CA ASN A 234 23.01 19.36 3.55
C ASN A 234 22.78 18.41 4.75
N ARG A 235 22.51 18.97 5.92
CA ARG A 235 22.26 18.21 7.14
C ARG A 235 21.07 17.26 6.99
N ILE A 236 19.97 17.67 6.36
CA ILE A 236 18.79 16.81 6.22
C ILE A 236 19.10 15.55 5.41
N ILE A 237 20.03 15.59 4.45
CA ILE A 237 20.50 14.40 3.74
C ILE A 237 21.24 13.43 4.68
N ALA A 238 22.03 13.95 5.61
CA ALA A 238 22.71 13.12 6.60
C ALA A 238 21.72 12.49 7.59
N GLU A 239 20.69 13.23 8.03
CA GLU A 239 19.64 12.69 8.88
C GLU A 239 18.81 11.62 8.13
N THR A 240 18.46 11.86 6.87
CA THR A 240 17.81 10.89 5.98
C THR A 240 18.64 9.61 5.88
N TYR A 241 19.94 9.71 5.59
CA TYR A 241 20.83 8.55 5.53
C TYR A 241 20.82 7.73 6.83
N LYS A 242 20.85 8.39 8.00
CA LYS A 242 20.83 7.68 9.29
C LYS A 242 19.59 6.80 9.42
N ILE A 243 18.41 7.32 9.06
CA ILE A 243 17.13 6.59 9.12
C ILE A 243 17.15 5.44 8.13
N LEU A 244 17.41 5.73 6.84
CA LEU A 244 17.39 4.72 5.78
C LEU A 244 18.36 3.56 6.09
N SER A 245 19.55 3.86 6.61
CA SER A 245 20.53 2.83 6.99
C SER A 245 20.16 2.03 8.25
N ALA A 246 19.09 2.40 8.96
CA ALA A 246 18.59 1.69 10.13
C ALA A 246 17.44 0.72 9.82
N ILE A 247 16.84 0.79 8.63
CA ILE A 247 15.65 0.00 8.26
C ILE A 247 15.95 -1.50 8.29
N ILE A 248 16.93 -1.97 7.53
CA ILE A 248 17.30 -3.39 7.55
C ILE A 248 17.79 -3.84 8.95
N PRO A 249 18.66 -3.07 9.66
CA PRO A 249 19.06 -3.40 11.02
C PRO A 249 17.92 -3.53 12.04
N ILE A 250 16.88 -2.69 12.00
CA ILE A 250 15.75 -2.82 12.95
C ILE A 250 14.96 -4.12 12.68
N HIS A 251 14.70 -4.44 11.41
CA HIS A 251 14.01 -5.67 11.05
C HIS A 251 14.82 -6.90 11.46
N ARG A 252 16.13 -6.94 11.18
CA ARG A 252 17.01 -8.04 11.64
C ARG A 252 17.02 -8.19 13.17
N ARG A 253 17.00 -7.10 13.92
CA ARG A 253 16.97 -7.13 15.39
C ARG A 253 15.69 -7.72 15.94
N LEU A 254 14.55 -7.44 15.29
CA LEU A 254 13.23 -7.89 15.71
C LEU A 254 12.80 -9.18 15.03
N MET A 255 13.61 -9.72 14.13
CA MET A 255 13.29 -10.92 13.36
C MET A 255 12.99 -12.10 14.27
N TYR A 256 11.87 -12.76 13.99
CA TYR A 256 11.46 -13.98 14.71
C TYR A 256 12.31 -15.17 14.27
N HIS A 257 12.86 -15.87 15.23
CA HIS A 257 13.66 -17.07 15.03
C HIS A 257 12.98 -18.27 15.65
N GLN A 258 12.52 -19.17 14.81
CA GLN A 258 11.76 -20.34 15.23
C GLN A 258 12.52 -21.25 16.23
N ASP A 259 13.81 -21.47 16.02
CA ASP A 259 14.62 -22.34 16.87
C ASP A 259 14.78 -21.81 18.30
N THR A 260 14.70 -20.51 18.49
CA THR A 260 14.91 -19.85 19.77
C THR A 260 13.64 -19.20 20.34
N HIS A 261 12.55 -19.16 19.57
CA HIS A 261 11.31 -18.45 19.86
C HIS A 261 11.49 -16.95 20.17
N LYS A 262 12.60 -16.37 19.74
CA LYS A 262 12.93 -14.95 19.98
C LYS A 262 12.60 -14.10 18.77
N GLY A 263 12.37 -12.81 19.04
CA GLY A 263 11.95 -11.86 18.03
C GLY A 263 10.43 -11.76 17.94
N GLN A 264 9.95 -10.84 17.12
CA GLN A 264 8.53 -10.45 17.01
C GLN A 264 8.03 -10.41 15.59
N ILE A 265 8.93 -10.22 14.62
CA ILE A 265 8.58 -9.96 13.22
C ILE A 265 9.04 -11.13 12.36
N GLU A 266 8.11 -11.84 11.75
CA GLU A 266 8.43 -12.70 10.61
C GLU A 266 8.62 -11.83 9.38
N ILE A 267 9.82 -11.84 8.81
CA ILE A 267 10.10 -11.11 7.58
C ILE A 267 9.85 -12.05 6.41
N ILE A 268 9.09 -11.61 5.42
CA ILE A 268 8.85 -12.32 4.18
C ILE A 268 9.16 -11.42 2.98
N THR A 269 9.07 -11.95 1.79
CA THR A 269 9.28 -11.22 0.55
C THR A 269 8.21 -11.55 -0.49
N THR A 270 8.32 -10.92 -1.64
CA THR A 270 7.48 -11.08 -2.84
C THR A 270 8.37 -11.48 -4.01
N PRO A 271 7.88 -12.13 -5.08
CA PRO A 271 8.66 -12.33 -6.31
C PRO A 271 9.35 -11.03 -6.74
N PHE A 272 10.58 -11.08 -7.23
CA PHE A 272 11.57 -9.99 -7.15
C PHE A 272 11.09 -8.62 -7.64
N TYR A 273 10.48 -8.55 -8.82
CA TYR A 273 9.96 -7.31 -9.42
C TYR A 273 8.45 -7.18 -9.30
N HIS A 274 7.85 -7.86 -8.34
CA HIS A 274 6.41 -7.77 -8.03
C HIS A 274 5.48 -8.13 -9.20
N PRO A 275 5.73 -9.20 -9.98
CA PRO A 275 4.85 -9.57 -11.09
C PRO A 275 3.55 -10.20 -10.61
N ILE A 276 2.47 -10.07 -11.39
CA ILE A 276 1.30 -10.94 -11.25
C ILE A 276 1.70 -12.34 -11.72
N LEU A 277 2.21 -13.14 -10.79
CA LEU A 277 2.89 -14.39 -11.10
C LEU A 277 2.06 -15.36 -11.96
N PRO A 278 0.72 -15.53 -11.73
CA PRO A 278 -0.13 -16.32 -12.60
C PRO A 278 -0.12 -15.87 -14.06
N LEU A 279 -0.11 -14.55 -14.32
CA LEU A 279 -0.13 -14.02 -15.69
C LEU A 279 1.22 -14.18 -16.40
N ILE A 280 2.34 -14.16 -15.67
CA ILE A 280 3.66 -14.47 -16.22
C ILE A 280 3.77 -15.96 -16.52
N TYR A 281 3.25 -16.81 -15.63
CA TYR A 281 3.21 -18.26 -15.82
C TYR A 281 2.38 -18.63 -17.05
N ASP A 282 1.15 -18.12 -17.12
CA ASP A 282 0.22 -18.32 -18.24
C ASP A 282 -0.91 -17.28 -18.19
N SER A 283 -0.87 -16.30 -19.07
CA SER A 283 -1.90 -15.24 -19.07
C SER A 283 -3.30 -15.76 -19.40
N ASP A 284 -3.44 -16.94 -20.04
CA ASP A 284 -4.75 -17.57 -20.29
C ASP A 284 -5.48 -17.99 -18.99
N LEU A 285 -4.81 -17.95 -17.82
CA LEU A 285 -5.46 -18.17 -16.53
C LEU A 285 -6.52 -17.10 -16.23
N GLU A 286 -6.39 -15.90 -16.80
CA GLU A 286 -7.40 -14.85 -16.65
C GLU A 286 -8.78 -15.28 -17.19
N LYS A 287 -8.83 -16.04 -18.28
CA LYS A 287 -10.08 -16.52 -18.90
C LYS A 287 -10.98 -17.30 -17.93
N MET A 288 -10.42 -17.81 -16.83
CA MET A 288 -11.20 -18.50 -15.80
C MET A 288 -11.90 -17.53 -14.85
N CYS A 289 -11.28 -16.41 -14.52
CA CYS A 289 -11.78 -15.46 -13.53
C CYS A 289 -12.49 -14.24 -14.15
N GLN A 290 -12.20 -13.93 -15.44
CA GLN A 290 -12.80 -12.82 -16.20
C GLN A 290 -13.10 -13.22 -17.66
N PRO A 291 -13.96 -14.21 -17.92
CA PRO A 291 -14.12 -14.88 -19.23
C PRO A 291 -14.71 -14.00 -20.33
N ASN A 292 -15.18 -12.80 -20.01
CA ASN A 292 -15.81 -11.89 -20.95
C ASN A 292 -14.90 -10.75 -21.41
N ASP A 293 -13.72 -10.63 -20.83
CA ASP A 293 -12.82 -9.54 -21.15
C ASP A 293 -12.00 -9.86 -22.42
N PRO A 294 -11.68 -8.84 -23.21
CA PRO A 294 -10.77 -9.02 -24.34
C PRO A 294 -9.38 -9.34 -23.82
N VAL A 295 -8.73 -10.32 -24.40
CA VAL A 295 -7.41 -10.77 -23.97
C VAL A 295 -6.36 -10.50 -25.04
N PRO A 296 -5.11 -10.16 -24.64
CA PRO A 296 -4.00 -10.06 -25.56
C PRO A 296 -3.53 -11.45 -26.02
N SER A 297 -2.51 -11.49 -26.89
CA SER A 297 -1.83 -12.73 -27.22
C SER A 297 -1.25 -13.39 -25.96
N ARG A 298 -1.40 -14.72 -25.87
CA ARG A 298 -1.00 -15.48 -24.68
C ARG A 298 0.48 -15.28 -24.34
N PHE A 299 0.73 -14.80 -23.13
CA PHE A 299 2.05 -14.77 -22.49
C PHE A 299 2.21 -16.03 -21.66
N HIS A 300 3.21 -16.87 -21.97
CA HIS A 300 3.39 -18.16 -21.28
C HIS A 300 4.87 -18.46 -21.10
N PHE A 301 5.41 -18.03 -19.95
CA PHE A 301 6.82 -18.20 -19.60
C PHE A 301 6.98 -18.65 -18.15
N PRO A 302 6.65 -19.93 -17.82
CA PRO A 302 6.79 -20.47 -16.46
C PRO A 302 8.20 -20.31 -15.88
N GLN A 303 9.23 -20.36 -16.75
CA GLN A 303 10.62 -20.16 -16.35
C GLN A 303 10.91 -18.74 -15.85
N ASP A 304 10.20 -17.71 -16.33
CA ASP A 304 10.36 -16.34 -15.88
C ASP A 304 9.69 -16.18 -14.51
N ALA A 305 8.52 -16.77 -14.32
CA ALA A 305 7.86 -16.82 -13.01
C ALA A 305 8.74 -17.51 -11.95
N ASP A 306 9.39 -18.61 -12.31
CA ASP A 306 10.35 -19.35 -11.46
C ASP A 306 11.57 -18.46 -11.11
N ALA A 307 12.15 -17.79 -12.12
CA ALA A 307 13.29 -16.92 -11.95
C ALA A 307 12.99 -15.72 -11.00
N GLN A 308 11.78 -15.15 -11.08
CA GLN A 308 11.34 -14.07 -10.21
C GLN A 308 11.31 -14.51 -8.72
N VAL A 309 10.84 -15.73 -8.45
CA VAL A 309 10.79 -16.29 -7.08
C VAL A 309 12.19 -16.65 -6.59
N GLU A 310 12.98 -17.40 -7.38
CA GLU A 310 14.35 -17.79 -7.02
C GLU A 310 15.24 -16.57 -6.74
N LYS A 311 15.13 -15.52 -7.56
CA LYS A 311 15.88 -14.29 -7.39
C LYS A 311 15.47 -13.55 -6.08
N ALA A 312 14.19 -13.52 -5.76
CA ALA A 312 13.72 -12.90 -4.54
C ALA A 312 14.25 -13.63 -3.30
N ILE A 313 14.22 -14.95 -3.30
CA ILE A 313 14.74 -15.78 -2.21
C ILE A 313 16.25 -15.55 -2.04
N ALA A 314 17.03 -15.61 -3.12
CA ALA A 314 18.47 -15.40 -3.07
C ALA A 314 18.84 -14.00 -2.52
N TYR A 315 18.09 -12.98 -2.91
CA TYR A 315 18.30 -11.63 -2.39
C TYR A 315 17.87 -11.50 -0.91
N TYR A 316 16.75 -12.12 -0.55
CA TYR A 316 16.31 -12.18 0.85
C TYR A 316 17.37 -12.86 1.74
N GLU A 317 17.91 -14.01 1.32
CA GLU A 317 18.97 -14.72 2.05
C GLU A 317 20.21 -13.85 2.26
N GLN A 318 20.60 -13.08 1.24
CA GLN A 318 21.69 -12.13 1.35
C GLN A 318 21.41 -11.05 2.42
N GLN A 319 20.15 -10.61 2.54
CA GLN A 319 19.77 -9.57 3.49
C GLN A 319 19.52 -10.12 4.91
N PHE A 320 18.96 -11.30 5.08
CA PHE A 320 18.47 -11.80 6.36
C PHE A 320 19.12 -13.09 6.85
N GLY A 321 19.99 -13.72 6.05
CA GLY A 321 20.88 -14.81 6.49
C GLY A 321 20.29 -16.21 6.40
N GLY A 322 19.11 -16.37 5.82
CA GLY A 322 18.46 -17.67 5.55
C GLY A 322 17.23 -17.48 4.67
N PRO A 323 16.61 -18.54 4.13
CA PRO A 323 15.46 -18.43 3.24
C PRO A 323 14.20 -17.94 4.00
N PRO A 324 13.27 -17.24 3.32
CA PRO A 324 11.99 -16.88 3.92
C PRO A 324 11.13 -18.15 4.10
N SER A 325 10.39 -18.23 5.20
CA SER A 325 9.44 -19.33 5.43
C SER A 325 8.14 -19.14 4.64
N GLY A 326 7.75 -17.92 4.40
CA GLY A 326 6.54 -17.54 3.66
C GLY A 326 6.81 -16.50 2.59
N MET A 327 5.83 -16.34 1.71
CA MET A 327 5.87 -15.33 0.65
C MET A 327 4.49 -14.68 0.48
N TRP A 328 4.46 -13.38 0.29
CA TRP A 328 3.32 -12.66 -0.24
C TRP A 328 3.44 -12.62 -1.76
N PRO A 329 2.66 -13.42 -2.51
CA PRO A 329 2.58 -13.22 -3.96
C PRO A 329 2.15 -11.79 -4.25
N ALA A 330 2.73 -11.17 -5.25
CA ALA A 330 2.40 -9.81 -5.63
C ALA A 330 0.88 -9.63 -5.75
N GLU A 331 0.31 -8.61 -5.13
CA GLU A 331 -1.13 -8.35 -5.11
C GLU A 331 -1.99 -9.51 -4.58
N GLY A 332 -1.42 -10.40 -3.78
CA GLY A 332 -2.09 -11.62 -3.36
C GLY A 332 -2.47 -12.53 -4.53
N SER A 333 -1.83 -12.36 -5.69
CA SER A 333 -2.16 -13.07 -6.93
C SER A 333 -1.71 -14.52 -6.89
N VAL A 334 -2.65 -15.42 -7.04
CA VAL A 334 -2.45 -16.86 -6.95
C VAL A 334 -3.17 -17.60 -8.08
N ALA A 335 -2.71 -18.81 -8.35
CA ALA A 335 -3.41 -19.83 -9.11
C ALA A 335 -2.92 -21.20 -8.67
N ASN A 336 -3.70 -22.24 -8.91
CA ASN A 336 -3.29 -23.62 -8.61
C ASN A 336 -1.99 -24.01 -9.34
N ASP A 337 -1.79 -23.49 -10.53
CA ASP A 337 -0.70 -23.82 -11.46
C ASP A 337 0.66 -23.27 -11.00
N VAL A 338 0.69 -22.18 -10.24
CA VAL A 338 1.94 -21.56 -9.73
C VAL A 338 2.37 -22.09 -8.35
N LEU A 339 1.54 -22.89 -7.68
CA LEU A 339 1.88 -23.45 -6.36
C LEU A 339 3.18 -24.29 -6.36
N PRO A 340 3.49 -25.09 -7.41
CA PRO A 340 4.73 -25.86 -7.46
C PRO A 340 6.00 -24.99 -7.40
N ILE A 341 5.96 -23.75 -7.88
CA ILE A 341 7.10 -22.82 -7.83
C ILE A 341 7.45 -22.53 -6.37
N PHE A 342 6.47 -22.14 -5.56
CA PHE A 342 6.70 -21.86 -4.14
C PHE A 342 7.18 -23.09 -3.38
N SER A 343 6.57 -24.23 -3.62
CA SER A 343 6.90 -25.49 -2.96
C SER A 343 8.32 -25.99 -3.28
N LYS A 344 8.75 -25.89 -4.55
CA LYS A 344 10.09 -26.24 -5.02
C LYS A 344 11.16 -25.44 -4.28
N ASP A 345 10.90 -24.16 -4.04
CA ASP A 345 11.83 -23.24 -3.41
C ASP A 345 11.68 -23.16 -1.87
N HIS A 346 11.03 -24.17 -1.28
CA HIS A 346 10.88 -24.35 0.16
C HIS A 346 10.04 -23.27 0.87
N ILE A 347 9.23 -22.53 0.15
CA ILE A 347 8.22 -21.64 0.73
C ILE A 347 7.14 -22.52 1.37
N ASN A 348 6.97 -22.39 2.69
CA ASN A 348 6.04 -23.24 3.44
C ASN A 348 4.61 -22.69 3.43
N TRP A 349 4.46 -21.38 3.27
CA TRP A 349 3.15 -20.72 3.23
C TRP A 349 3.13 -19.50 2.34
N ILE A 350 1.94 -19.21 1.80
CA ILE A 350 1.62 -17.99 1.06
C ILE A 350 0.33 -17.39 1.59
N ALA A 351 0.02 -16.16 1.20
CA ALA A 351 -1.23 -15.50 1.57
C ALA A 351 -1.97 -14.98 0.33
N THR A 352 -3.29 -14.89 0.41
CA THR A 352 -4.17 -14.30 -0.59
C THR A 352 -5.47 -13.80 0.06
N ASP A 353 -6.51 -13.47 -0.70
CA ASP A 353 -7.76 -12.89 -0.19
C ASP A 353 -8.86 -13.96 0.04
N GLU A 354 -9.79 -13.66 0.96
CA GLU A 354 -10.94 -14.53 1.26
C GLU A 354 -11.87 -14.75 0.07
N LYS A 355 -11.93 -13.81 -0.89
CA LYS A 355 -12.72 -13.99 -2.11
C LYS A 355 -12.16 -15.10 -3.00
N ILE A 356 -10.85 -15.35 -2.95
CA ILE A 356 -10.23 -16.52 -3.59
C ILE A 356 -10.69 -17.81 -2.92
N LEU A 357 -10.71 -17.85 -1.57
CA LEU A 357 -11.16 -19.02 -0.82
C LEU A 357 -12.60 -19.41 -1.17
N THR A 358 -13.50 -18.45 -1.26
CA THR A 358 -14.92 -18.70 -1.56
C THR A 358 -15.15 -19.28 -2.95
N ARG A 359 -14.23 -19.05 -3.88
CA ARG A 359 -14.27 -19.58 -5.27
C ARG A 359 -13.45 -20.84 -5.45
N SER A 360 -12.60 -21.21 -4.48
CA SER A 360 -11.76 -22.40 -4.49
C SER A 360 -12.56 -23.69 -4.20
N LYS A 361 -11.95 -24.85 -4.34
CA LYS A 361 -12.64 -26.14 -4.17
C LYS A 361 -12.02 -26.98 -3.04
N PRO A 362 -12.83 -27.54 -2.14
CA PRO A 362 -14.27 -27.25 -1.97
C PRO A 362 -14.49 -25.81 -1.51
N ASN A 363 -15.62 -25.23 -1.89
CA ASN A 363 -15.96 -23.87 -1.47
C ASN A 363 -16.00 -23.78 0.06
N SER A 364 -15.37 -22.76 0.63
CA SER A 364 -15.35 -22.49 2.06
C SER A 364 -15.50 -20.99 2.31
N GLN A 365 -16.18 -20.65 3.39
CA GLN A 365 -16.27 -19.28 3.89
C GLN A 365 -15.53 -19.10 5.21
N MET A 366 -14.83 -20.12 5.67
CA MET A 366 -14.10 -20.11 6.94
C MET A 366 -12.71 -19.50 6.76
N LYS A 367 -12.66 -18.21 6.47
CA LYS A 367 -11.44 -17.42 6.22
C LYS A 367 -10.46 -17.35 7.41
N TYR A 368 -10.88 -17.73 8.58
CA TYR A 368 -10.09 -17.76 9.82
C TYR A 368 -9.43 -19.11 10.11
N TYR A 369 -9.22 -19.91 9.06
CA TYR A 369 -8.36 -21.10 9.10
C TYR A 369 -7.34 -21.02 7.97
N PRO A 370 -6.09 -21.45 8.19
CA PRO A 370 -5.18 -21.74 7.10
C PRO A 370 -5.65 -23.00 6.39
N TYR A 371 -5.27 -23.14 5.12
CA TYR A 371 -5.57 -24.33 4.32
C TYR A 371 -4.31 -24.88 3.69
N TYR A 372 -4.19 -26.21 3.66
CA TYR A 372 -3.10 -26.89 2.99
C TYR A 372 -3.49 -27.29 1.57
N LEU A 373 -2.65 -26.92 0.59
CA LEU A 373 -2.81 -27.29 -0.80
C LEU A 373 -1.59 -28.08 -1.29
N GLN A 374 -1.86 -29.12 -2.05
CA GLN A 374 -0.86 -29.92 -2.71
C GLN A 374 -1.36 -30.21 -4.13
N SER A 375 -0.92 -29.41 -5.10
CA SER A 375 -1.33 -29.55 -6.50
C SER A 375 -0.71 -30.77 -7.19
N ASP A 376 0.46 -31.21 -6.72
CA ASP A 376 1.17 -32.36 -7.20
C ASP A 376 1.66 -33.20 -5.99
N THR A 377 1.36 -34.50 -6.01
CA THR A 377 1.77 -35.42 -4.94
C THR A 377 3.29 -35.71 -4.93
N SER A 378 4.00 -35.37 -5.99
CA SER A 378 5.47 -35.51 -6.07
C SER A 378 6.22 -34.40 -5.33
N VAL A 379 5.57 -33.27 -5.03
CA VAL A 379 6.14 -32.14 -4.31
C VAL A 379 5.39 -31.87 -3.00
N LYS A 380 6.06 -31.25 -2.03
CA LYS A 380 5.43 -30.81 -0.80
C LYS A 380 4.37 -29.74 -1.13
N GLY A 381 3.23 -29.75 -0.46
CA GLY A 381 2.23 -28.70 -0.62
C GLY A 381 2.60 -27.43 0.14
N VAL A 382 1.78 -26.42 -0.03
CA VAL A 382 1.93 -25.08 0.56
C VAL A 382 0.72 -24.77 1.44
N VAL A 383 0.93 -24.12 2.58
CA VAL A 383 -0.16 -23.59 3.40
C VAL A 383 -0.57 -22.24 2.84
N VAL A 384 -1.87 -21.98 2.75
CA VAL A 384 -2.44 -20.70 2.31
C VAL A 384 -3.24 -20.07 3.45
N VAL A 385 -2.93 -18.83 3.81
CA VAL A 385 -3.71 -18.02 4.72
C VAL A 385 -4.51 -16.98 3.93
N PHE A 386 -5.71 -16.64 4.43
CA PHE A 386 -6.64 -15.81 3.70
C PHE A 386 -6.90 -14.49 4.45
N ARG A 387 -6.72 -13.39 3.74
CA ARG A 387 -6.96 -12.03 4.21
C ARG A 387 -8.43 -11.87 4.59
N ASP A 388 -8.70 -11.31 5.76
CA ASP A 388 -9.99 -10.76 6.10
C ASP A 388 -10.12 -9.38 5.45
N THR A 389 -10.91 -9.31 4.39
CA THR A 389 -11.08 -8.10 3.58
C THR A 389 -11.66 -6.97 4.42
N GLU A 390 -12.73 -7.22 5.20
CA GLU A 390 -13.39 -6.18 6.00
C GLU A 390 -12.46 -5.55 7.03
N LEU A 391 -11.75 -6.37 7.82
CA LEU A 391 -10.83 -5.87 8.84
C LEU A 391 -9.65 -5.11 8.23
N SER A 392 -9.13 -5.60 7.11
CA SER A 392 -8.01 -4.97 6.41
C SER A 392 -8.42 -3.63 5.80
N ASP A 393 -9.56 -3.59 5.11
CA ASP A 393 -10.07 -2.38 4.46
C ASP A 393 -10.49 -1.30 5.47
N LYS A 394 -10.93 -1.70 6.67
CA LYS A 394 -11.15 -0.75 7.77
C LYS A 394 -9.88 0.03 8.11
N ILE A 395 -8.74 -0.64 8.22
CA ILE A 395 -7.46 0.03 8.51
C ILE A 395 -7.04 0.90 7.31
N GLY A 396 -7.13 0.37 6.09
CA GLY A 396 -6.68 1.07 4.88
C GLY A 396 -7.53 2.29 4.51
N PHE A 397 -8.86 2.22 4.72
CA PHE A 397 -9.78 3.20 4.16
C PHE A 397 -10.73 3.83 5.18
N THR A 398 -11.24 3.06 6.16
CA THR A 398 -12.28 3.57 7.06
C THR A 398 -11.68 4.39 8.21
N TYR A 399 -10.65 3.86 8.85
CA TYR A 399 -10.09 4.45 10.08
C TYR A 399 -9.32 5.75 9.86
N GLN A 400 -8.95 6.08 8.63
CA GLN A 400 -8.42 7.41 8.28
C GLN A 400 -9.34 8.58 8.70
N ASN A 401 -10.64 8.30 8.88
CA ASN A 401 -11.67 9.28 9.30
C ASN A 401 -12.03 9.17 10.79
N TYR A 402 -11.32 8.35 11.58
CA TYR A 402 -11.55 8.14 13.00
C TYR A 402 -10.39 8.74 13.81
N HIS A 403 -10.65 9.09 15.09
CA HIS A 403 -9.57 9.23 16.05
C HIS A 403 -8.93 7.88 16.32
N GLY A 404 -7.63 7.85 16.56
CA GLY A 404 -6.87 6.60 16.64
C GLY A 404 -7.38 5.64 17.72
N GLU A 405 -7.79 6.14 18.88
CA GLU A 405 -8.39 5.32 19.96
C GLU A 405 -9.73 4.71 19.53
N ASP A 406 -10.61 5.48 18.87
CA ASP A 406 -11.92 5.01 18.40
C ASP A 406 -11.76 3.95 17.30
N ALA A 407 -10.81 4.15 16.40
CA ALA A 407 -10.45 3.19 15.35
C ALA A 407 -9.96 1.86 15.96
N ALA A 408 -9.08 1.93 16.97
CA ALA A 408 -8.59 0.75 17.67
C ALA A 408 -9.72 0.03 18.43
N ASP A 409 -10.63 0.77 19.05
CA ASP A 409 -11.80 0.19 19.75
C ASP A 409 -12.74 -0.53 18.78
N ASP A 410 -13.00 0.06 17.61
CA ASP A 410 -13.82 -0.59 16.57
C ASP A 410 -13.12 -1.86 16.05
N PHE A 411 -11.82 -1.82 15.77
CA PHE A 411 -11.07 -3.00 15.36
C PHE A 411 -11.15 -4.12 16.41
N ILE A 412 -10.89 -3.81 17.68
CA ILE A 412 -10.96 -4.77 18.78
C ILE A 412 -12.39 -5.34 18.93
N LYS A 413 -13.42 -4.50 18.82
CA LYS A 413 -14.81 -4.94 18.85
C LYS A 413 -15.11 -5.96 17.74
N ASN A 414 -14.59 -5.73 16.53
CA ASN A 414 -14.79 -6.66 15.42
C ASN A 414 -14.01 -7.97 15.60
N ILE A 415 -12.77 -7.91 16.06
CA ILE A 415 -11.97 -9.12 16.33
C ILE A 415 -12.60 -9.98 17.45
N LEU A 416 -13.19 -9.36 18.46
CA LEU A 416 -13.86 -10.06 19.55
C LEU A 416 -15.12 -10.83 19.08
N LYS A 417 -15.76 -10.42 17.99
CA LYS A 417 -16.84 -11.22 17.38
C LYS A 417 -16.34 -12.58 16.92
N TYR A 418 -15.13 -12.65 16.35
CA TYR A 418 -14.51 -13.93 15.98
C TYR A 418 -14.06 -14.71 17.21
N ALA A 419 -13.53 -14.06 18.24
CA ALA A 419 -13.09 -14.70 19.46
C ALA A 419 -14.25 -15.36 20.23
N SER A 420 -15.45 -14.79 20.17
CA SER A 420 -16.64 -15.30 20.86
C SER A 420 -17.32 -16.47 20.15
N GLN A 421 -16.95 -16.81 18.92
CA GLN A 421 -17.53 -17.94 18.20
C GLN A 421 -17.00 -19.26 18.75
N GLU A 422 -17.89 -20.17 19.09
CA GLU A 422 -17.50 -21.53 19.51
C GLU A 422 -16.98 -22.32 18.30
N GLY A 423 -15.79 -22.85 18.43
CA GLY A 423 -15.15 -23.68 17.41
C GLY A 423 -14.29 -24.76 18.04
N GLN A 424 -14.17 -25.90 17.37
CA GLN A 424 -13.34 -27.02 17.87
C GLN A 424 -11.86 -26.83 17.54
N ALA A 425 -11.53 -26.12 16.44
CA ALA A 425 -10.16 -25.88 16.00
C ALA A 425 -9.68 -24.48 16.39
N ASP A 426 -8.37 -24.32 16.50
CA ASP A 426 -7.75 -23.02 16.71
C ASP A 426 -7.88 -22.17 15.43
N ARG A 427 -8.28 -20.91 15.61
CA ARG A 427 -8.60 -19.99 14.51
C ARG A 427 -7.47 -18.99 14.32
N LEU A 428 -7.14 -18.71 13.06
CA LEU A 428 -6.19 -17.70 12.66
C LEU A 428 -6.87 -16.68 11.74
N VAL A 429 -7.14 -15.49 12.25
CA VAL A 429 -7.59 -14.36 11.44
C VAL A 429 -6.35 -13.67 10.86
N THR A 430 -6.37 -13.36 9.56
CA THR A 430 -5.26 -12.71 8.88
C THR A 430 -5.70 -11.36 8.33
N VAL A 431 -5.00 -10.30 8.73
CA VAL A 431 -5.16 -8.93 8.23
C VAL A 431 -3.96 -8.61 7.36
N ILE A 432 -4.18 -8.16 6.14
CA ILE A 432 -3.12 -7.82 5.18
C ILE A 432 -3.46 -6.50 4.51
N LEU A 433 -2.54 -5.55 4.50
CA LEU A 433 -2.66 -4.29 3.75
C LEU A 433 -1.27 -3.66 3.54
N ASP A 434 -1.24 -2.64 2.69
CA ASP A 434 -0.04 -1.84 2.47
C ASP A 434 0.38 -1.15 3.77
N GLY A 435 1.67 -1.25 4.07
CA GLY A 435 2.24 -0.77 5.31
C GLY A 435 2.73 0.68 5.28
N GLU A 436 2.62 1.37 4.12
CA GLU A 436 3.12 2.74 3.97
C GLU A 436 2.04 3.76 3.55
N ASN A 437 1.08 3.35 2.74
CA ASN A 437 0.20 4.31 2.04
C ASN A 437 -0.96 4.82 2.89
N ALA A 438 -1.51 3.99 3.79
CA ALA A 438 -2.71 4.33 4.57
C ALA A 438 -2.50 5.56 5.47
N TRP A 439 -1.34 5.67 6.09
CA TRP A 439 -1.08 6.61 7.18
C TRP A 439 -1.12 8.07 6.77
N GLU A 440 -0.78 8.39 5.53
CA GLU A 440 -0.85 9.74 4.98
C GLU A 440 -2.26 10.34 5.00
N ASN A 441 -3.27 9.49 4.97
CA ASN A 441 -4.67 9.87 4.87
C ASN A 441 -5.39 9.93 6.23
N TYR A 442 -4.72 9.56 7.33
CA TYR A 442 -5.28 9.61 8.69
C TYR A 442 -5.46 11.06 9.14
N ARG A 443 -6.70 11.55 9.13
CA ARG A 443 -7.03 12.99 9.28
C ARG A 443 -6.88 13.51 10.70
N TYR A 444 -7.20 12.68 11.69
CA TYR A 444 -7.22 13.02 13.12
C TYR A 444 -6.04 12.43 13.88
N ASP A 445 -5.20 11.69 13.20
CA ASP A 445 -4.01 11.06 13.72
C ASP A 445 -2.80 11.46 12.86
N ASN A 446 -1.66 11.63 13.46
CA ASN A 446 -0.45 11.98 12.75
C ASN A 446 0.29 10.70 12.37
N ASP A 447 0.16 10.30 11.11
CA ASP A 447 0.82 9.12 10.54
C ASP A 447 0.37 7.80 11.19
N GLY A 448 -0.91 7.69 11.57
CA GLY A 448 -1.49 6.48 12.20
C GLY A 448 -0.90 6.12 13.56
N LYS A 449 -0.14 7.00 14.19
CA LYS A 449 0.59 6.73 15.44
C LYS A 449 -0.32 6.45 16.63
N GLU A 450 -1.37 7.23 16.79
CA GLU A 450 -2.34 7.05 17.87
C GLU A 450 -3.06 5.72 17.69
N PHE A 451 -3.54 5.44 16.48
CA PHE A 451 -4.19 4.17 16.13
C PHE A 451 -3.31 2.96 16.42
N LEU A 452 -2.08 2.92 15.87
CA LEU A 452 -1.19 1.77 16.03
C LEU A 452 -0.78 1.55 17.50
N ASN A 453 -0.50 2.62 18.25
CA ASN A 453 -0.20 2.52 19.68
C ASN A 453 -1.41 2.00 20.47
N ALA A 454 -2.61 2.52 20.22
CA ALA A 454 -3.84 2.07 20.87
C ALA A 454 -4.13 0.60 20.53
N LEU A 455 -4.02 0.22 19.26
CA LEU A 455 -4.22 -1.14 18.77
C LEU A 455 -3.26 -2.14 19.46
N TYR A 456 -1.96 -1.87 19.44
CA TYR A 456 -0.96 -2.77 20.02
C TYR A 456 -1.07 -2.84 21.54
N SER A 457 -1.41 -1.74 22.20
CA SER A 457 -1.70 -1.73 23.64
C SER A 457 -2.90 -2.61 23.99
N LYS A 458 -4.02 -2.45 23.29
CA LYS A 458 -5.25 -3.24 23.53
C LYS A 458 -5.04 -4.72 23.21
N LEU A 459 -4.35 -5.04 22.12
CA LEU A 459 -3.98 -6.43 21.77
C LEU A 459 -3.04 -7.05 22.81
N SER A 460 -2.13 -6.28 23.41
CA SER A 460 -1.28 -6.75 24.50
C SER A 460 -2.08 -7.12 25.74
N ILE A 461 -3.13 -6.36 26.07
CA ILE A 461 -4.07 -6.69 27.17
C ILE A 461 -4.85 -7.98 26.87
N LEU A 462 -5.31 -8.14 25.62
CA LEU A 462 -6.03 -9.36 25.20
C LEU A 462 -5.13 -10.58 25.17
N TYR A 463 -3.84 -10.41 24.90
CA TYR A 463 -2.84 -11.47 25.04
C TYR A 463 -2.73 -11.96 26.50
N GLU A 464 -2.57 -11.05 27.47
CA GLU A 464 -2.44 -11.39 28.88
C GLU A 464 -3.71 -12.07 29.43
N SER A 465 -4.87 -11.69 28.92
CA SER A 465 -6.15 -12.35 29.27
C SER A 465 -6.43 -13.64 28.48
N ASN A 466 -5.52 -14.08 27.62
CA ASN A 466 -5.63 -15.27 26.75
C ASN A 466 -6.87 -15.26 25.85
N VAL A 467 -7.31 -14.09 25.40
CA VAL A 467 -8.47 -13.93 24.51
C VAL A 467 -8.04 -13.84 23.04
N VAL A 468 -7.03 -13.01 22.75
CA VAL A 468 -6.44 -12.87 21.42
C VAL A 468 -4.92 -12.92 21.55
N LYS A 469 -4.26 -13.68 20.70
CA LYS A 469 -2.79 -13.71 20.58
C LYS A 469 -2.38 -13.32 19.18
N THR A 470 -1.61 -12.26 19.05
CA THR A 470 -0.96 -11.96 17.78
C THR A 470 0.15 -12.96 17.53
N VAL A 471 0.28 -13.47 16.30
CA VAL A 471 1.24 -14.49 15.91
C VAL A 471 1.80 -14.18 14.51
N THR A 472 3.00 -14.68 14.22
CA THR A 472 3.41 -14.84 12.84
C THR A 472 2.79 -16.13 12.26
N VAL A 473 2.75 -16.27 10.94
CA VAL A 473 2.21 -17.50 10.34
C VAL A 473 3.11 -18.69 10.69
N THR A 474 4.43 -18.53 10.61
CA THR A 474 5.38 -19.59 10.99
C THR A 474 5.23 -19.98 12.45
N GLU A 475 5.07 -19.00 13.35
CA GLU A 475 4.83 -19.26 14.78
C GLU A 475 3.52 -20.06 15.01
N TYR A 476 2.46 -19.73 14.29
CA TYR A 476 1.21 -20.49 14.35
C TYR A 476 1.39 -21.93 13.86
N LEU A 477 2.07 -22.13 12.72
CA LEU A 477 2.24 -23.46 12.12
C LEU A 477 3.16 -24.37 12.94
N GLN A 478 4.25 -23.83 13.47
CA GLN A 478 5.29 -24.61 14.14
C GLN A 478 5.14 -24.62 15.68
N GLY A 479 4.32 -23.72 16.21
CA GLY A 479 4.09 -23.53 17.64
C GLY A 479 5.17 -22.67 18.31
N ASN A 480 4.83 -22.17 19.50
CA ASN A 480 5.73 -21.44 20.39
C ASN A 480 5.37 -21.75 21.85
N SER A 481 6.16 -22.62 22.48
CA SER A 481 5.90 -23.06 23.87
C SER A 481 6.03 -21.92 24.88
N GLU A 482 6.90 -20.92 24.64
CA GLU A 482 7.07 -19.79 25.56
C GLU A 482 5.83 -18.88 25.58
N ARG A 483 5.04 -18.88 24.49
CA ARG A 483 3.80 -18.11 24.36
C ARG A 483 2.53 -18.98 24.51
N ASN A 484 2.68 -20.27 24.83
CA ASN A 484 1.59 -21.24 24.86
C ASN A 484 0.80 -21.26 23.53
N ILE A 485 1.50 -21.39 22.41
CA ILE A 485 0.94 -21.56 21.08
C ILE A 485 1.26 -22.99 20.65
N PRO A 486 0.24 -23.86 20.47
CA PRO A 486 0.45 -25.22 19.98
C PRO A 486 0.85 -25.21 18.50
N PRO A 487 1.56 -26.23 18.02
CA PRO A 487 1.85 -26.39 16.60
C PRO A 487 0.60 -26.81 15.81
N HIS A 488 0.50 -26.32 14.58
CA HIS A 488 -0.55 -26.66 13.63
C HIS A 488 0.11 -27.17 12.32
N PRO A 489 0.67 -28.38 12.33
CA PRO A 489 1.35 -28.91 11.15
C PRO A 489 0.36 -29.18 10.01
N PRO A 490 0.84 -29.22 8.76
CA PRO A 490 0.00 -29.35 7.55
C PRO A 490 -1.02 -30.50 7.60
N GLU A 491 -0.71 -31.60 8.32
CA GLU A 491 -1.59 -32.76 8.47
C GLU A 491 -2.86 -32.44 9.28
N THR A 492 -2.81 -31.43 10.12
CA THR A 492 -3.92 -31.01 11.00
C THR A 492 -4.74 -29.86 10.40
N ILE A 493 -4.26 -29.27 9.31
CA ILE A 493 -4.88 -28.12 8.64
C ILE A 493 -5.91 -28.61 7.62
N PRO A 494 -7.07 -27.93 7.49
CA PRO A 494 -8.04 -28.22 6.43
C PRO A 494 -7.38 -28.17 5.04
N LYS A 495 -7.85 -29.05 4.15
CA LYS A 495 -7.29 -29.16 2.79
C LYS A 495 -8.19 -28.52 1.76
N LEU A 496 -7.59 -27.76 0.83
CA LEU A 496 -8.18 -27.42 -0.44
C LEU A 496 -7.66 -28.37 -1.52
N GLN A 497 -8.51 -28.64 -2.51
CA GLN A 497 -8.17 -29.49 -3.66
C GLN A 497 -7.72 -28.66 -4.85
N TRP A 498 -8.16 -27.41 -4.91
CA TRP A 498 -7.87 -26.51 -6.01
C TRP A 498 -8.05 -25.06 -5.59
N LEU A 499 -7.12 -24.19 -6.01
CA LEU A 499 -7.08 -22.77 -5.71
C LEU A 499 -7.56 -21.96 -6.93
N TRP A 500 -8.52 -21.07 -6.70
CA TRP A 500 -9.05 -20.17 -7.73
C TRP A 500 -7.96 -19.20 -8.20
N PRO A 501 -7.79 -18.95 -9.53
CA PRO A 501 -6.90 -17.93 -10.02
C PRO A 501 -7.46 -16.52 -9.77
N GLY A 502 -6.61 -15.60 -9.30
CA GLY A 502 -6.98 -14.22 -9.05
C GLY A 502 -6.09 -13.56 -8.01
N SER A 503 -6.39 -12.29 -7.72
CA SER A 503 -5.69 -11.42 -6.78
C SER A 503 -6.56 -11.06 -5.58
N TRP A 504 -6.05 -10.24 -4.67
CA TRP A 504 -6.86 -9.68 -3.57
C TRP A 504 -7.90 -8.66 -4.04
N ILE A 505 -7.78 -8.16 -5.28
CA ILE A 505 -8.79 -7.31 -5.90
C ILE A 505 -9.77 -8.21 -6.64
N ASN A 506 -10.99 -8.29 -6.16
CA ASN A 506 -12.14 -9.01 -6.75
C ASN A 506 -11.95 -10.51 -7.07
N ALA A 507 -10.83 -11.11 -6.68
CA ALA A 507 -10.47 -12.48 -7.04
C ALA A 507 -10.42 -12.69 -8.57
N ASN A 508 -9.90 -11.72 -9.30
CA ASN A 508 -9.58 -11.76 -10.73
C ASN A 508 -8.27 -11.01 -11.00
N PHE A 509 -7.93 -10.76 -12.26
CA PHE A 509 -6.73 -10.04 -12.67
C PHE A 509 -7.06 -8.75 -13.46
N ASP A 510 -8.30 -8.31 -13.40
CA ASP A 510 -8.89 -7.22 -14.18
C ASP A 510 -8.11 -5.90 -14.13
N THR A 511 -7.44 -5.61 -13.02
CA THR A 511 -6.60 -4.40 -12.83
C THR A 511 -5.27 -4.44 -13.61
N TRP A 512 -4.88 -5.58 -14.17
CA TRP A 512 -3.57 -5.73 -14.84
C TRP A 512 -3.66 -6.26 -16.26
N ILE A 513 -4.85 -6.77 -16.68
CA ILE A 513 -5.07 -7.36 -18.00
C ILE A 513 -6.56 -7.36 -18.34
N GLY A 514 -6.92 -6.97 -19.56
CA GLY A 514 -8.31 -6.97 -20.03
C GLY A 514 -8.68 -5.67 -20.74
N GLU A 515 -8.10 -4.55 -20.36
CA GLU A 515 -8.36 -3.26 -21.02
C GLU A 515 -7.38 -2.99 -22.17
N LYS A 516 -7.73 -2.02 -23.01
CA LYS A 516 -6.99 -1.74 -24.26
C LYS A 516 -5.52 -1.40 -24.00
N GLU A 517 -5.24 -0.55 -23.03
CA GLU A 517 -3.88 -0.10 -22.73
C GLU A 517 -3.06 -1.22 -22.10
N GLU A 518 -3.64 -1.94 -21.13
CA GLU A 518 -3.04 -3.12 -20.54
C GLU A 518 -2.68 -4.16 -21.61
N ASN A 519 -3.65 -4.51 -22.45
CA ASN A 519 -3.46 -5.49 -23.51
C ASN A 519 -2.37 -5.06 -24.50
N GLN A 520 -2.26 -3.76 -24.82
CA GLN A 520 -1.18 -3.26 -25.64
C GLN A 520 0.19 -3.40 -24.96
N ALA A 521 0.26 -3.14 -23.66
CA ALA A 521 1.48 -3.33 -22.88
C ALA A 521 1.89 -4.81 -22.83
N TRP A 522 0.93 -5.73 -22.66
CA TRP A 522 1.18 -7.18 -22.77
C TRP A 522 1.69 -7.61 -24.13
N GLU A 523 1.19 -7.05 -25.22
CA GLU A 523 1.71 -7.32 -26.58
C GLU A 523 3.16 -6.81 -26.75
N TYR A 524 3.51 -5.67 -26.15
CA TYR A 524 4.87 -5.18 -26.13
C TYR A 524 5.80 -6.08 -25.31
N LEU A 525 5.33 -6.51 -24.16
CA LEU A 525 6.05 -7.43 -23.28
C LEU A 525 6.33 -8.76 -23.98
N LEU A 526 5.30 -9.37 -24.59
CA LEU A 526 5.41 -10.61 -25.36
C LEU A 526 6.38 -10.48 -26.52
N THR A 527 6.29 -9.38 -27.27
CA THR A 527 7.17 -9.10 -28.41
C THR A 527 8.64 -9.04 -27.94
N ALA A 528 8.91 -8.26 -26.90
CA ALA A 528 10.26 -8.11 -26.37
C ALA A 528 10.82 -9.42 -25.82
N ARG A 529 9.98 -10.20 -25.13
CA ARG A 529 10.38 -11.50 -24.56
C ARG A 529 10.71 -12.52 -25.65
N ASN A 530 9.90 -12.59 -26.69
CA ASN A 530 10.15 -13.48 -27.83
C ASN A 530 11.41 -13.08 -28.60
N ASP A 531 11.60 -11.80 -28.86
CA ASP A 531 12.78 -11.30 -29.57
C ASP A 531 14.06 -11.55 -28.75
N LEU A 532 14.01 -11.37 -27.43
CA LEU A 532 15.14 -11.69 -26.54
C LEU A 532 15.50 -13.17 -26.56
N GLU A 533 14.51 -14.07 -26.52
CA GLU A 533 14.73 -15.50 -26.64
C GLU A 533 15.34 -15.90 -27.98
N GLN A 534 14.78 -15.39 -29.09
CA GLN A 534 15.28 -15.67 -30.46
C GLN A 534 16.68 -15.08 -30.69
N SER A 535 17.08 -14.05 -29.99
CA SER A 535 18.44 -13.49 -30.06
C SER A 535 19.52 -14.43 -29.53
N GLY A 536 19.14 -15.47 -28.78
CA GLY A 536 20.05 -16.44 -28.16
C GLY A 536 20.80 -15.88 -26.94
N VAL A 537 20.46 -14.69 -26.45
CA VAL A 537 21.01 -14.13 -25.18
C VAL A 537 20.44 -14.94 -24.02
N LYS A 538 21.29 -15.72 -23.36
CA LYS A 538 20.86 -16.63 -22.30
C LYS A 538 20.48 -15.87 -21.04
N ALA A 539 19.40 -16.32 -20.39
CA ALA A 539 19.02 -15.86 -19.06
C ALA A 539 20.14 -16.14 -18.05
N PRO A 540 20.44 -15.20 -17.15
CA PRO A 540 21.37 -15.46 -16.05
C PRO A 540 20.75 -16.43 -15.06
N ASP A 541 21.60 -17.15 -14.33
CA ASP A 541 21.16 -17.88 -13.14
C ASP A 541 20.66 -16.85 -12.10
N PRO A 542 19.41 -16.93 -11.63
CA PRO A 542 18.85 -15.99 -10.67
C PRO A 542 19.63 -15.85 -9.36
N LYS A 543 20.38 -16.88 -8.99
CA LYS A 543 21.17 -16.97 -7.74
C LYS A 543 22.58 -16.38 -7.85
N VAL A 544 23.01 -16.03 -9.06
CA VAL A 544 24.39 -15.55 -9.30
C VAL A 544 24.45 -14.03 -9.10
N SER A 545 25.55 -13.59 -8.48
CA SER A 545 25.86 -12.18 -8.32
C SER A 545 26.02 -11.46 -9.66
N THR A 546 25.66 -10.16 -9.67
CA THR A 546 25.80 -9.30 -10.85
C THR A 546 27.20 -9.41 -11.49
N PRO A 547 27.29 -9.74 -12.79
CA PRO A 547 28.58 -9.85 -13.48
C PRO A 547 29.33 -8.51 -13.51
N LYS A 548 30.65 -8.58 -13.79
CA LYS A 548 31.48 -7.37 -13.87
C LYS A 548 30.97 -6.43 -14.96
N LYS A 549 30.71 -5.19 -14.59
CA LYS A 549 30.19 -4.14 -15.49
C LYS A 549 31.01 -4.03 -16.79
N GLY A 550 30.30 -3.96 -17.93
CA GLY A 550 30.87 -3.79 -19.26
C GLY A 550 31.36 -5.09 -19.92
N THR A 551 31.16 -6.26 -19.31
CA THR A 551 31.38 -7.55 -19.96
C THR A 551 30.13 -8.01 -20.72
N THR A 552 30.30 -8.92 -21.71
CA THR A 552 29.17 -9.53 -22.43
C THR A 552 28.16 -10.16 -21.47
N SER A 553 28.64 -10.87 -20.42
CA SER A 553 27.76 -11.43 -19.39
C SER A 553 26.99 -10.34 -18.60
N TRP A 554 27.60 -9.18 -18.38
CA TRP A 554 26.93 -8.08 -17.73
C TRP A 554 25.84 -7.48 -18.62
N PHE A 555 26.07 -7.36 -19.93
CA PHE A 555 25.07 -6.88 -20.86
C PHE A 555 23.92 -7.89 -20.99
N ALA A 556 24.20 -9.19 -21.07
CA ALA A 556 23.18 -10.24 -21.04
C ALA A 556 22.34 -10.16 -19.75
N TYR A 557 23.02 -10.06 -18.61
CA TYR A 557 22.35 -9.88 -17.32
C TYR A 557 21.43 -8.63 -17.33
N LYS A 558 21.90 -7.50 -17.84
CA LYS A 558 21.08 -6.25 -17.88
C LYS A 558 19.90 -6.34 -18.86
N ALA A 559 20.02 -7.07 -19.94
CA ALA A 559 18.91 -7.33 -20.86
C ALA A 559 17.78 -8.09 -20.16
N TRP A 560 18.12 -9.18 -19.49
CA TRP A 560 17.15 -9.99 -18.73
C TRP A 560 16.61 -9.28 -17.50
N GLU A 561 17.44 -8.51 -16.76
CA GLU A 561 16.95 -7.69 -15.67
C GLU A 561 15.92 -6.66 -16.13
N SER A 562 16.12 -6.07 -17.30
CA SER A 562 15.14 -5.15 -17.89
C SER A 562 13.85 -5.86 -18.29
N MET A 563 13.96 -7.12 -18.78
CA MET A 563 12.80 -7.95 -19.11
C MET A 563 12.01 -8.30 -17.85
N TYR A 564 12.67 -8.87 -16.83
CA TYR A 564 12.02 -9.22 -15.57
C TYR A 564 11.42 -7.99 -14.84
N ALA A 565 12.06 -6.84 -14.92
CA ALA A 565 11.51 -5.61 -14.35
C ALA A 565 10.27 -5.10 -15.12
N ALA A 566 10.22 -5.31 -16.44
CA ALA A 566 9.05 -4.98 -17.24
C ALA A 566 7.84 -5.91 -16.99
N GLU A 567 8.07 -7.11 -16.47
CA GLU A 567 7.03 -8.05 -16.03
C GLU A 567 6.34 -7.64 -14.71
N GLY A 568 6.88 -6.64 -14.01
CA GLY A 568 6.32 -6.14 -12.75
C GLY A 568 4.89 -5.63 -12.90
N SER A 569 4.05 -5.89 -11.90
CA SER A 569 2.65 -5.46 -11.88
C SER A 569 2.48 -3.95 -11.82
N ASP A 570 3.47 -3.25 -11.30
CA ASP A 570 3.45 -1.82 -11.02
C ASP A 570 3.13 -0.95 -12.25
N TRP A 571 3.55 -1.39 -13.43
CA TRP A 571 3.31 -0.68 -14.68
C TRP A 571 1.87 -0.82 -15.13
N PHE A 572 1.33 -2.04 -15.08
CA PHE A 572 -0.02 -2.39 -15.50
C PHE A 572 -1.09 -1.79 -14.59
N TRP A 573 -0.78 -1.54 -13.32
CA TRP A 573 -1.66 -0.86 -12.35
C TRP A 573 -2.15 0.50 -12.83
N TRP A 574 -1.36 1.19 -13.65
CA TRP A 574 -1.64 2.55 -14.11
C TRP A 574 -2.17 2.62 -15.55
N TYR A 575 -2.43 1.49 -16.18
CA TYR A 575 -3.10 1.42 -17.48
C TYR A 575 -4.60 1.22 -17.30
N GLY A 576 -5.39 1.63 -18.32
CA GLY A 576 -6.83 1.50 -18.31
C GLY A 576 -7.56 2.56 -17.48
N ASP A 577 -8.79 2.27 -17.10
CA ASP A 577 -9.69 3.22 -16.44
C ASP A 577 -9.75 3.03 -14.91
N ASP A 578 -9.08 2.02 -14.36
CA ASP A 578 -9.20 1.61 -12.97
C ASP A 578 -8.57 2.59 -12.00
N GLN A 579 -7.35 3.04 -12.31
CA GLN A 579 -6.51 3.82 -11.42
C GLN A 579 -5.93 5.03 -12.17
N THR A 580 -5.64 6.09 -11.44
CA THR A 580 -4.90 7.25 -11.95
C THR A 580 -3.98 7.81 -10.88
N ALA A 581 -2.71 7.96 -11.22
CA ALA A 581 -1.72 8.51 -10.29
C ALA A 581 -1.93 10.01 -10.06
N PRO A 582 -1.70 10.53 -8.85
CA PRO A 582 -1.60 11.96 -8.64
C PRO A 582 -0.49 12.57 -9.52
N GLY A 583 -0.87 13.37 -10.50
CA GLY A 583 0.05 13.94 -11.49
C GLY A 583 0.09 13.21 -12.84
N GLY A 584 -0.75 12.17 -13.02
CA GLY A 584 -0.95 11.41 -14.25
C GLY A 584 -0.06 10.19 -14.38
N ASP A 585 -0.42 9.27 -15.25
CA ASP A 585 0.12 7.92 -15.36
C ASP A 585 1.32 7.81 -16.32
N LYS A 586 1.54 8.83 -17.13
CA LYS A 586 2.67 8.89 -18.11
C LYS A 586 4.05 8.55 -17.54
N PRO A 587 4.42 8.89 -16.29
CA PRO A 587 5.72 8.50 -15.75
C PRO A 587 5.91 6.98 -15.65
N PHE A 588 4.84 6.25 -15.34
CA PHE A 588 4.87 4.78 -15.25
C PHE A 588 4.92 4.14 -16.64
N ASP A 589 4.14 4.67 -17.58
CA ASP A 589 4.23 4.27 -19.00
C ASP A 589 5.64 4.48 -19.57
N LEU A 590 6.23 5.66 -19.33
CA LEU A 590 7.60 5.95 -19.76
C LEU A 590 8.62 4.98 -19.11
N ALA A 591 8.43 4.62 -17.85
CA ALA A 591 9.29 3.67 -17.17
C ALA A 591 9.18 2.28 -17.79
N PHE A 592 7.97 1.78 -18.06
CA PHE A 592 7.75 0.51 -18.74
C PHE A 592 8.38 0.48 -20.14
N ILE A 593 8.10 1.49 -20.98
CA ILE A 593 8.68 1.60 -22.34
C ILE A 593 10.20 1.69 -22.27
N THR A 594 10.77 2.36 -21.27
CA THR A 594 12.22 2.44 -21.08
C THR A 594 12.80 1.06 -20.78
N LEU A 595 12.15 0.26 -19.93
CA LEU A 595 12.58 -1.11 -19.64
C LEU A 595 12.54 -1.98 -20.89
N ILE A 596 11.45 -1.95 -21.65
CA ILE A 596 11.33 -2.67 -22.93
C ILE A 596 12.47 -2.26 -23.90
N LYS A 597 12.72 -0.98 -24.10
CA LYS A 597 13.82 -0.49 -24.96
C LYS A 597 15.19 -0.93 -24.46
N ASN A 598 15.38 -1.02 -23.14
CA ASN A 598 16.63 -1.48 -22.55
C ASN A 598 16.89 -2.99 -22.77
N VAL A 599 15.85 -3.82 -22.91
CA VAL A 599 16.02 -5.21 -23.34
C VAL A 599 16.80 -5.25 -24.64
N TYR A 600 16.37 -4.51 -25.65
CA TYR A 600 17.03 -4.47 -26.98
C TYR A 600 18.42 -3.84 -26.89
N ASN A 601 18.55 -2.70 -26.24
CA ASN A 601 19.81 -1.98 -26.13
C ASN A 601 20.92 -2.85 -25.50
N TYR A 602 20.61 -3.57 -24.44
CA TYR A 602 21.59 -4.42 -23.76
C TYR A 602 21.82 -5.74 -24.50
N ALA A 603 20.78 -6.34 -25.10
CA ALA A 603 20.95 -7.53 -25.92
C ALA A 603 21.88 -7.28 -27.11
N GLN A 604 21.71 -6.15 -27.84
CA GLN A 604 22.61 -5.75 -28.92
C GLN A 604 24.06 -5.58 -28.47
N GLN A 605 24.30 -5.07 -27.26
CA GLN A 605 25.64 -4.91 -26.72
C GLN A 605 26.34 -6.24 -26.38
N THR A 606 25.61 -7.35 -26.34
CA THR A 606 26.23 -8.69 -26.28
C THR A 606 26.80 -9.14 -27.62
N GLY A 607 26.47 -8.46 -28.70
CA GLY A 607 26.74 -8.85 -30.08
C GLY A 607 25.60 -9.63 -30.74
N ALA A 608 24.47 -9.83 -30.05
CA ALA A 608 23.30 -10.50 -30.60
C ALA A 608 22.56 -9.60 -31.59
N GLU A 609 21.99 -10.20 -32.65
CA GLU A 609 21.11 -9.50 -33.57
C GLU A 609 19.73 -9.36 -32.94
N MET A 610 19.24 -8.13 -32.88
CA MET A 610 17.89 -7.80 -32.42
C MET A 610 17.11 -7.12 -33.54
N PRO A 611 15.83 -7.47 -33.74
CA PRO A 611 15.01 -6.79 -34.75
C PRO A 611 14.82 -5.32 -34.38
N ALA A 612 14.70 -4.46 -35.42
CA ALA A 612 14.33 -3.07 -35.20
C ALA A 612 12.84 -3.00 -34.81
N ARG A 613 12.55 -2.56 -33.61
CA ARG A 613 11.19 -2.35 -33.10
C ARG A 613 11.04 -0.91 -32.65
N GLU A 614 9.84 -0.40 -32.81
CA GLU A 614 9.43 0.89 -32.26
C GLU A 614 8.35 0.63 -31.22
N PHE A 615 8.58 1.12 -30.01
CA PHE A 615 7.63 1.05 -28.89
C PHE A 615 7.22 2.48 -28.55
N LEU A 616 6.01 2.84 -28.98
CA LEU A 616 5.40 4.13 -28.65
C LEU A 616 4.82 4.08 -27.24
N PRO A 617 4.63 5.24 -26.57
CA PRO A 617 3.89 5.28 -25.33
C PRO A 617 2.52 4.61 -25.48
N VAL A 618 2.13 3.83 -24.51
CA VAL A 618 0.82 3.15 -24.46
C VAL A 618 -0.27 4.19 -24.20
N ILE A 619 -0.02 5.10 -23.26
CA ILE A 619 -0.88 6.24 -22.94
C ILE A 619 -0.64 7.35 -23.97
N GLN A 620 -1.58 7.53 -24.91
CA GLN A 620 -1.43 8.50 -26.00
C GLN A 620 -2.02 9.87 -25.71
N ASP A 621 -3.10 9.95 -24.93
CA ASP A 621 -3.78 11.22 -24.61
C ASP A 621 -4.01 11.38 -23.12
N ASP A 622 -3.49 12.50 -22.55
CA ASP A 622 -4.00 13.07 -21.31
C ASP A 622 -5.35 13.77 -21.61
N ALA A 623 -6.33 13.06 -22.10
CA ALA A 623 -7.70 13.55 -22.01
C ALA A 623 -8.01 13.62 -20.52
N GLY A 624 -7.90 14.82 -19.93
CA GLY A 624 -8.00 15.06 -18.51
C GLY A 624 -9.17 14.33 -17.88
N SER A 625 -8.95 13.10 -17.50
CA SER A 625 -9.84 12.40 -16.61
C SER A 625 -9.72 13.10 -15.27
N SER A 626 -10.74 13.87 -14.94
CA SER A 626 -10.90 14.57 -13.66
C SER A 626 -11.09 13.57 -12.49
N HIS A 627 -10.47 12.42 -12.57
CA HIS A 627 -10.51 11.42 -11.52
C HIS A 627 -9.37 11.67 -10.55
N GLN A 628 -9.68 12.43 -9.50
CA GLN A 628 -8.83 12.53 -8.32
C GLN A 628 -8.95 11.21 -7.54
N THR A 629 -8.21 10.19 -7.97
CA THR A 629 -8.01 9.01 -7.14
C THR A 629 -6.87 9.29 -6.17
N GLN A 630 -7.11 8.98 -4.91
CA GLN A 630 -6.13 9.13 -3.83
C GLN A 630 -5.21 7.90 -3.84
N GLY A 631 -4.04 7.98 -4.44
CA GLY A 631 -2.93 7.05 -4.22
C GLY A 631 -3.19 5.57 -4.52
N ALA A 632 -2.16 4.75 -4.37
CA ALA A 632 -2.13 3.30 -4.65
C ALA A 632 -3.10 2.40 -3.83
N MET A 633 -3.95 2.97 -2.98
CA MET A 633 -4.98 2.27 -2.20
C MET A 633 -6.41 2.69 -2.58
N ALA A 634 -6.62 3.34 -3.72
CA ALA A 634 -7.98 3.60 -4.20
C ALA A 634 -8.65 2.28 -4.61
N GLN A 635 -9.88 2.06 -4.17
CA GLN A 635 -10.67 0.93 -4.67
C GLN A 635 -10.90 1.11 -6.18
N SER A 636 -10.76 0.01 -6.94
CA SER A 636 -11.03 0.01 -8.38
C SER A 636 -12.41 0.62 -8.69
N GLN A 637 -12.49 1.47 -9.71
CA GLN A 637 -13.76 2.05 -10.13
C GLN A 637 -14.78 0.99 -10.61
N LYS A 638 -14.32 -0.17 -11.04
CA LYS A 638 -15.15 -1.31 -11.42
C LYS A 638 -15.87 -1.95 -10.23
N ASP A 639 -15.39 -1.68 -9.01
CA ASP A 639 -16.02 -2.12 -7.77
C ASP A 639 -17.13 -1.16 -7.27
N MET A 640 -17.51 -0.18 -8.06
CA MET A 640 -18.42 0.88 -7.68
C MET A 640 -19.76 0.76 -8.37
N ALA A 641 -20.84 0.73 -7.57
CA ALA A 641 -22.20 0.91 -8.08
C ALA A 641 -22.49 2.40 -8.35
N THR A 642 -23.11 2.71 -9.46
CA THR A 642 -23.70 4.04 -9.67
C THR A 642 -25.08 4.08 -9.00
N ILE A 643 -25.26 5.01 -8.06
CA ILE A 643 -26.53 5.27 -7.38
C ILE A 643 -27.07 6.61 -7.86
N LEU A 644 -28.25 6.60 -8.43
CA LEU A 644 -29.00 7.82 -8.73
C LEU A 644 -29.95 8.08 -7.57
N PHE A 645 -29.60 9.02 -6.70
CA PHE A 645 -30.49 9.53 -5.68
C PHE A 645 -31.45 10.55 -6.29
N GLN A 646 -32.72 10.37 -6.07
CA GLN A 646 -33.78 11.29 -6.46
C GLN A 646 -34.69 11.56 -5.27
N VAL A 647 -35.02 12.81 -5.03
CA VAL A 647 -35.92 13.20 -3.94
C VAL A 647 -37.00 14.16 -4.41
N ASP A 648 -38.26 13.77 -4.26
CA ASP A 648 -39.43 14.61 -4.53
C ASP A 648 -39.60 15.62 -3.39
N ALA A 649 -39.23 16.87 -3.65
CA ALA A 649 -39.42 18.03 -2.81
C ALA A 649 -40.46 19.02 -3.37
N SER A 650 -41.27 18.59 -4.35
CA SER A 650 -42.29 19.43 -5.07
C SER A 650 -43.31 20.09 -4.15
N LYS A 651 -43.52 19.55 -2.93
CA LYS A 651 -44.46 20.09 -1.92
C LYS A 651 -43.79 20.92 -0.85
N HIS A 652 -42.49 21.15 -0.95
CA HIS A 652 -41.69 21.81 0.07
C HIS A 652 -41.11 23.12 -0.45
N GLN A 653 -40.88 24.08 0.45
CA GLN A 653 -40.12 25.27 0.08
C GLN A 653 -38.63 24.94 0.10
N VAL A 654 -37.97 25.15 -1.01
CA VAL A 654 -36.53 24.95 -1.18
C VAL A 654 -35.83 26.33 -1.34
N PRO A 655 -35.28 26.89 -0.26
CA PRO A 655 -34.73 28.25 -0.29
C PRO A 655 -33.55 28.44 -1.27
N LYS A 656 -32.67 27.46 -1.38
CA LYS A 656 -31.53 27.48 -2.29
C LYS A 656 -31.45 26.20 -3.13
N ALA A 657 -31.25 25.06 -2.49
CA ALA A 657 -31.13 23.74 -3.11
C ALA A 657 -31.48 22.66 -2.09
N ILE A 658 -31.69 21.44 -2.56
CA ILE A 658 -31.63 20.23 -1.74
C ILE A 658 -30.20 19.70 -1.78
N TYR A 659 -29.74 19.22 -0.64
CA TYR A 659 -28.46 18.59 -0.48
C TYR A 659 -28.65 17.17 0.06
N ILE A 660 -27.76 16.27 -0.31
CA ILE A 660 -27.65 14.93 0.29
C ILE A 660 -26.44 14.90 1.21
N VAL A 661 -26.56 14.21 2.34
CA VAL A 661 -25.47 14.01 3.30
C VAL A 661 -25.52 12.59 3.82
N GLY A 662 -24.38 11.91 3.95
CA GLY A 662 -24.35 10.52 4.38
C GLY A 662 -22.97 10.05 4.83
N ASN A 663 -22.88 8.74 5.08
CA ASN A 663 -21.70 8.05 5.60
C ASN A 663 -20.61 7.74 4.56
N GLN A 664 -20.74 8.25 3.33
CA GLN A 664 -19.77 8.09 2.27
C GLN A 664 -19.15 9.43 1.90
N ASP A 665 -17.88 9.42 1.43
CA ASP A 665 -17.18 10.64 1.00
C ASP A 665 -17.94 11.41 -0.08
N VAL A 666 -18.48 10.69 -1.05
CA VAL A 666 -19.32 11.25 -2.13
C VAL A 666 -20.65 11.82 -1.64
N LEU A 667 -20.99 11.55 -0.38
CA LEU A 667 -22.15 12.11 0.32
C LEU A 667 -21.74 13.08 1.44
N GLY A 668 -20.49 13.56 1.45
CA GLY A 668 -19.99 14.60 2.35
C GLY A 668 -19.70 14.14 3.78
N ASN A 669 -19.58 12.84 4.08
CA ASN A 669 -19.20 12.30 5.40
C ASN A 669 -19.91 12.99 6.57
N TRP A 670 -21.22 13.08 6.50
CA TRP A 670 -22.08 13.75 7.47
C TRP A 670 -21.87 15.27 7.61
N THR A 671 -21.26 15.93 6.62
CA THR A 671 -21.22 17.40 6.53
C THR A 671 -22.44 17.90 5.77
N PRO A 672 -23.44 18.48 6.42
CA PRO A 672 -24.66 18.90 5.76
C PRO A 672 -24.41 20.06 4.80
N ASN A 673 -25.24 20.13 3.75
CA ASN A 673 -25.21 21.17 2.71
C ASN A 673 -23.90 21.29 1.93
N GLN A 674 -23.12 20.22 1.88
CA GLN A 674 -21.89 20.13 1.06
C GLN A 674 -22.19 19.56 -0.33
N ILE A 675 -22.97 18.49 -0.42
CA ILE A 675 -23.25 17.78 -1.68
C ILE A 675 -24.62 18.21 -2.22
N MET A 676 -24.60 19.13 -3.17
CA MET A 676 -25.80 19.70 -3.77
C MET A 676 -26.44 18.74 -4.78
N MET A 677 -27.76 18.63 -4.76
CA MET A 677 -28.56 17.95 -5.77
C MET A 677 -29.07 18.95 -6.81
N TYR A 678 -29.58 18.45 -7.93
CA TYR A 678 -29.94 19.26 -9.10
C TYR A 678 -31.39 19.01 -9.52
N ASP A 679 -32.11 20.09 -9.88
CA ASP A 679 -33.46 20.12 -10.48
C ASP A 679 -33.42 21.02 -11.72
N ASP A 680 -32.46 20.70 -12.65
CA ASP A 680 -32.14 21.55 -13.80
C ASP A 680 -32.06 20.78 -15.12
N GLY A 681 -32.42 19.50 -15.12
CA GLY A 681 -32.30 18.58 -16.26
C GLY A 681 -30.91 18.00 -16.45
N THR A 682 -30.03 18.05 -15.41
CA THR A 682 -28.68 17.52 -15.43
C THR A 682 -28.42 16.56 -14.25
N HIS A 683 -27.26 15.91 -14.19
CA HIS A 683 -26.82 15.04 -13.07
C HIS A 683 -27.80 13.90 -12.72
N GLY A 684 -28.56 13.41 -13.73
CA GLY A 684 -29.56 12.37 -13.57
C GLY A 684 -30.99 12.89 -13.32
N ASP A 685 -31.14 14.21 -13.27
CA ASP A 685 -32.45 14.85 -13.33
C ASP A 685 -33.00 14.76 -14.77
N GLU A 686 -34.25 14.29 -14.90
CA GLU A 686 -34.88 14.07 -16.20
C GLU A 686 -35.71 15.28 -16.68
N ILE A 687 -36.26 16.07 -15.75
CA ILE A 687 -37.17 17.16 -16.07
C ILE A 687 -36.86 18.38 -15.22
N LYS A 688 -36.32 19.40 -15.84
CA LYS A 688 -35.99 20.67 -15.20
C LYS A 688 -37.18 21.31 -14.48
N SER A 689 -36.96 21.67 -13.20
CA SER A 689 -37.88 22.43 -12.36
C SER A 689 -39.23 21.70 -12.09
N ASP A 690 -39.22 20.37 -11.99
CA ASP A 690 -40.36 19.58 -11.61
C ASP A 690 -40.44 19.31 -10.10
N GLY A 691 -39.42 19.73 -9.34
CA GLY A 691 -39.28 19.55 -7.91
C GLY A 691 -38.70 18.19 -7.49
N ILE A 692 -38.21 17.39 -8.44
CA ILE A 692 -37.47 16.16 -8.19
C ILE A 692 -35.98 16.46 -8.30
N TRP A 693 -35.33 16.55 -7.18
CA TRP A 693 -33.88 16.83 -7.11
C TRP A 693 -33.07 15.54 -7.27
N SER A 694 -32.07 15.54 -8.11
CA SER A 694 -31.32 14.35 -8.48
C SER A 694 -29.82 14.54 -8.36
N ILE A 695 -29.09 13.46 -8.03
CA ILE A 695 -27.64 13.36 -8.14
C ILE A 695 -27.21 11.90 -8.35
N ALA A 696 -26.33 11.66 -9.29
CA ALA A 696 -25.70 10.37 -9.48
C ALA A 696 -24.33 10.35 -8.77
N VAL A 697 -24.13 9.37 -7.90
CA VAL A 697 -22.86 9.16 -7.19
C VAL A 697 -22.40 7.72 -7.33
N ARG A 698 -21.10 7.49 -7.21
CA ARG A 698 -20.52 6.13 -7.22
C ARG A 698 -20.13 5.73 -5.79
N VAL A 699 -20.54 4.54 -5.39
CA VAL A 699 -20.22 3.97 -4.06
C VAL A 699 -19.81 2.52 -4.20
N PRO A 700 -18.96 1.99 -3.30
CA PRO A 700 -18.52 0.59 -3.36
C PRO A 700 -19.67 -0.41 -3.31
N PHE A 701 -19.51 -1.54 -4.00
CA PHE A 701 -20.44 -2.66 -3.88
C PHE A 701 -20.43 -3.23 -2.45
N GLY A 702 -21.57 -3.79 -2.04
CA GLY A 702 -21.69 -4.53 -0.78
C GLY A 702 -21.67 -3.69 0.49
N ILE A 703 -21.66 -2.36 0.41
CA ILE A 703 -21.68 -1.48 1.58
C ILE A 703 -23.08 -1.08 1.99
N LYS A 704 -23.24 -0.69 3.25
CA LYS A 704 -24.43 -0.01 3.75
C LYS A 704 -24.28 1.50 3.59
N VAL A 705 -25.13 2.10 2.78
CA VAL A 705 -25.21 3.56 2.64
C VAL A 705 -26.27 4.09 3.60
N GLU A 706 -25.86 5.03 4.45
CA GLU A 706 -26.73 5.78 5.34
C GLU A 706 -26.70 7.25 4.94
N TYR A 707 -27.87 7.89 4.82
CA TYR A 707 -27.97 9.24 4.30
C TYR A 707 -29.21 9.99 4.80
N LYS A 708 -29.20 11.31 4.59
CA LYS A 708 -30.32 12.25 4.82
C LYS A 708 -30.32 13.32 3.74
N TYR A 709 -31.43 14.05 3.65
CA TYR A 709 -31.51 15.26 2.85
C TYR A 709 -31.55 16.50 3.73
N THR A 710 -30.97 17.60 3.24
CA THR A 710 -30.93 18.89 3.93
C THR A 710 -31.28 20.04 2.96
N ASN A 711 -31.80 21.16 3.48
CA ASN A 711 -32.15 22.33 2.70
C ASN A 711 -31.85 23.66 3.40
N SER A 712 -31.06 23.66 4.49
CA SER A 712 -30.72 24.87 5.25
C SER A 712 -29.81 25.83 4.49
N GLY A 713 -28.99 25.33 3.56
CA GLY A 713 -28.22 26.13 2.61
C GLY A 713 -26.82 26.55 3.02
N ASP A 714 -26.43 26.44 4.27
CA ASP A 714 -25.11 26.77 4.75
C ASP A 714 -24.31 25.50 5.10
N GLU A 715 -23.11 25.36 4.57
CA GLU A 715 -22.25 24.19 4.77
C GLU A 715 -21.95 23.97 6.26
N GLY A 716 -22.04 22.74 6.71
CA GLY A 716 -21.82 22.36 8.10
C GLY A 716 -23.02 22.64 9.04
N VAL A 717 -24.08 23.27 8.56
CA VAL A 717 -25.25 23.65 9.37
C VAL A 717 -26.43 22.71 9.17
N TRP A 718 -26.83 22.00 10.22
CA TRP A 718 -27.93 21.05 10.17
C TRP A 718 -29.32 21.70 10.22
N VAL A 719 -29.46 22.86 10.79
CA VAL A 719 -30.75 23.49 11.09
C VAL A 719 -30.91 24.78 10.29
N PRO A 720 -32.04 25.04 9.65
CA PRO A 720 -33.22 24.17 9.55
C PRO A 720 -33.01 23.02 8.55
N SER A 721 -33.45 21.84 8.93
CA SER A 721 -33.51 20.68 8.05
C SER A 721 -34.71 19.81 8.46
N GLU A 722 -35.53 19.38 7.50
CA GLU A 722 -36.74 18.57 7.78
C GLU A 722 -36.42 17.17 8.27
N GLU A 723 -35.24 16.65 7.94
CA GLU A 723 -34.84 15.30 8.33
C GLU A 723 -33.98 15.26 9.60
N PHE A 724 -33.67 16.40 10.21
CA PHE A 724 -32.88 16.47 11.44
C PHE A 724 -33.68 17.11 12.61
N PRO A 725 -33.61 16.57 13.83
CA PRO A 725 -33.05 15.26 14.22
C PRO A 725 -33.97 14.11 13.84
N GLY A 726 -33.42 13.02 13.42
CA GLY A 726 -34.19 11.83 13.05
C GLY A 726 -33.31 10.67 12.61
N ASN A 727 -33.88 9.49 12.41
CA ASN A 727 -33.15 8.32 11.92
C ASN A 727 -32.61 8.58 10.50
N ASN A 728 -31.52 7.89 10.14
CA ASN A 728 -30.99 7.91 8.80
C ASN A 728 -31.88 7.08 7.85
N ARG A 729 -31.88 7.43 6.58
CA ARG A 729 -32.27 6.51 5.50
C ARG A 729 -31.12 5.54 5.30
N GLU A 730 -31.40 4.33 4.87
CA GLU A 730 -30.38 3.33 4.66
C GLU A 730 -30.74 2.36 3.54
N PHE A 731 -29.75 1.88 2.81
CA PHE A 731 -29.89 0.73 1.93
C PHE A 731 -28.55 0.00 1.76
N MET A 732 -28.65 -1.28 1.39
CA MET A 732 -27.48 -2.09 1.07
C MET A 732 -27.20 -2.03 -0.42
N VAL A 733 -25.99 -1.62 -0.80
CA VAL A 733 -25.55 -1.69 -2.19
C VAL A 733 -25.29 -3.16 -2.53
N PRO A 734 -25.93 -3.71 -3.59
CA PRO A 734 -25.70 -5.09 -3.99
C PRO A 734 -24.23 -5.37 -4.32
N VAL A 735 -23.79 -6.61 -4.16
CA VAL A 735 -22.39 -7.04 -4.43
C VAL A 735 -22.05 -7.18 -5.92
N LYS A 736 -23.01 -7.04 -6.82
CA LYS A 736 -22.79 -7.02 -8.28
C LYS A 736 -24.00 -6.41 -8.98
N LEU A 737 -23.77 -5.46 -9.89
CA LEU A 737 -24.81 -4.85 -10.73
C LEU A 737 -24.27 -4.52 -12.12
N THR A 738 -25.17 -4.65 -13.09
CA THR A 738 -24.95 -4.23 -14.49
C THR A 738 -25.56 -2.86 -14.81
N ASP A 739 -26.40 -2.30 -13.91
CA ASP A 739 -27.14 -1.06 -14.15
C ASP A 739 -27.11 -0.10 -12.95
N THR A 740 -27.40 1.19 -13.19
CA THR A 740 -27.56 2.22 -12.17
C THR A 740 -28.71 1.89 -11.22
N ILE A 741 -28.47 1.95 -9.91
CA ILE A 741 -29.51 1.85 -8.89
C ILE A 741 -30.21 3.20 -8.80
N LYS A 742 -31.55 3.21 -8.98
CA LYS A 742 -32.35 4.41 -8.73
C LYS A 742 -32.99 4.34 -7.35
N VAL A 743 -32.74 5.35 -6.52
CA VAL A 743 -33.35 5.54 -5.20
C VAL A 743 -34.28 6.76 -5.30
N LEU A 744 -35.56 6.57 -5.20
CA LEU A 744 -36.55 7.66 -5.24
C LEU A 744 -37.21 7.84 -3.87
N ASP A 745 -36.95 8.96 -3.25
CA ASP A 745 -37.42 9.33 -1.94
C ASP A 745 -38.41 10.49 -1.99
N LYS A 746 -39.09 10.75 -0.86
CA LYS A 746 -39.83 11.98 -0.63
C LYS A 746 -39.19 12.77 0.49
N PHE A 747 -38.96 14.06 0.26
CA PHE A 747 -38.34 14.93 1.25
C PHE A 747 -39.19 14.99 2.51
N GLY A 748 -38.56 14.84 3.69
CA GLY A 748 -39.25 14.84 4.98
C GLY A 748 -40.09 13.59 5.31
N ILE A 749 -40.13 12.60 4.43
CA ILE A 749 -40.84 11.34 4.65
C ILE A 749 -39.85 10.18 4.57
N LYS A 750 -39.72 9.43 5.66
CA LYS A 750 -38.83 8.25 5.75
C LYS A 750 -39.58 6.95 5.70
#